data_1f98af2047d62fb7086e998d6edf6250
#
_entry.id   1f98af2047d62fb7086e998d6edf6250
#
_cell.length_a   1.000
_cell.length_b   1.000
_cell.length_c   1.000
_cell.angle_alpha   90.00
_cell.angle_beta   90.00
_cell.angle_gamma   90.00
#
_symmetry.space_group_name_H-M   'P 1'
#
loop_
_entity.id
_entity.type
_entity.pdbx_description
1 polymer ?
#
loop_
_entity_poly.entity_id
_entity_poly.type
_entity_poly.pdbx_seq_one_letter_code
_entity_poly.pdbx_strand_id
1 'polypeptide(L)'
;MMKRIVLTIIIAALAVSCGHQKEDVCGYVNPFIGTAYTGHTFPNAACPFGAMQPGPQSGNYGWEYCSGYVYDDDTIWGFSQNRLSGTGIPDLGDVLMMPFSKTAAPDFRSSYRKELQTASPGYYSVLLDDNAVFAEMTCTEHVAVHRYEYRDSLRNLFLDLQSGQTSSRDSYETRVLNAEVAFEDAYTISGWNELRGWVNRKLYYVIRFDSPVISRETVPGDTRNKAGKYVLRFDPSERELGVKVAFSYVSVGGAKAALEAETGTGDFESVRKAAAKSWEDYLSTVSVEGSDEQKTSFYTSLYHLLIQPNNVADIDGRYCGADGKIHESASGKYYSTLSQWDTFRAADPFYTLMYPEIMTEIVNSMIGQYEAIGFLPIWALCGKENYCMIGNHSVPAVVSACLRGLEGIDMEKAYEAVRASLTVRHYRGEWDVYDKYGYFPFDLIPEESVSRTLECGYDDWCAAQLAERLGHHEDGELFSRRASYYRNLYDSGTGLFRGRDSHGDWRTPFNPLALSHAGTSGGDYTEGNALQYVWHVLQDPESLMELMGGKDIFISRLDSLFENNQTAEVTGFVGDVTGLIGQYAHGNEPSHQVAYLYTLAGRPDRTAEVVREVFDKFYLNRPDGLCGNDDCGQMSAWYLFSAMGFYPVNPVSGEYVLGAPQVPQVTLSLPNGKKFTVVAENLSDDNKYVRSATLDGVKLGTTISHDRILKGGRLVFEMTSEK
;
A
#
# COMPACT_ATOMS: atom_id res chain seq x y z
N MET A 1 71.07 -55.72 9.93
CA MET A 1 70.81 -54.30 10.29
C MET A 1 69.60 -53.81 9.50
N MET A 2 68.40 -53.91 10.11
CA MET A 2 67.16 -53.46 9.51
C MET A 2 66.85 -52.03 9.98
N LYS A 3 66.79 -51.10 9.05
CA LYS A 3 66.30 -49.76 9.34
C LYS A 3 64.75 -49.75 9.22
N ARG A 4 64.05 -49.46 10.32
CA ARG A 4 62.62 -49.22 10.38
C ARG A 4 62.33 -47.80 9.84
N ILE A 5 61.57 -47.72 8.80
CA ILE A 5 60.96 -46.43 8.28
C ILE A 5 59.62 -46.26 9.01
N VAL A 6 59.55 -45.23 9.84
CA VAL A 6 58.26 -44.79 10.45
C VAL A 6 57.54 -43.82 9.48
N LEU A 7 56.40 -44.25 8.97
CA LEU A 7 55.56 -43.44 8.11
C LEU A 7 54.57 -42.64 8.99
N THR A 8 54.81 -41.35 9.10
CA THR A 8 53.93 -40.46 9.85
C THR A 8 52.83 -40.00 8.88
N ILE A 9 51.59 -40.48 9.08
CA ILE A 9 50.42 -40.02 8.36
C ILE A 9 49.93 -38.74 9.04
N ILE A 10 50.07 -37.60 8.33
CA ILE A 10 49.42 -36.32 8.72
C ILE A 10 48.01 -36.34 8.17
N ILE A 11 47.03 -36.53 9.05
CA ILE A 11 45.60 -36.31 8.71
C ILE A 11 45.38 -34.81 8.77
N ALA A 12 45.32 -34.17 7.61
CA ALA A 12 44.82 -32.80 7.47
C ALA A 12 43.28 -32.82 7.59
N ALA A 13 42.78 -32.43 8.74
CA ALA A 13 41.35 -32.15 8.89
C ALA A 13 41.00 -30.90 8.07
N LEU A 14 40.46 -31.10 6.90
CA LEU A 14 39.75 -30.05 6.16
C LEU A 14 38.48 -29.69 6.97
N ALA A 15 38.59 -28.64 7.77
CA ALA A 15 37.39 -27.95 8.28
C ALA A 15 36.70 -27.30 7.07
N VAL A 16 35.72 -27.99 6.51
CA VAL A 16 34.76 -27.37 5.61
C VAL A 16 33.95 -26.39 6.46
N SER A 17 34.33 -25.13 6.44
CA SER A 17 33.50 -24.03 6.90
C SER A 17 32.30 -23.97 5.93
N CYS A 18 31.21 -24.61 6.28
CA CYS A 18 29.90 -24.28 5.70
C CYS A 18 29.57 -22.85 6.13
N GLY A 19 30.12 -21.88 5.43
CA GLY A 19 29.52 -20.55 5.40
C GLY A 19 28.12 -20.75 4.83
N HIS A 20 27.08 -20.55 5.63
CA HIS A 20 25.74 -20.44 5.13
C HIS A 20 25.78 -19.29 4.11
N GLN A 21 25.67 -19.62 2.83
CA GLN A 21 25.47 -18.61 1.80
C GLN A 21 24.17 -17.89 2.17
N LYS A 22 24.23 -16.57 2.37
CA LYS A 22 23.04 -15.77 2.72
C LYS A 22 22.02 -16.02 1.62
N GLU A 23 20.81 -16.40 1.99
CA GLU A 23 19.73 -16.67 1.03
C GLU A 23 19.43 -15.39 0.24
N ASP A 24 19.32 -15.49 -1.07
CA ASP A 24 18.91 -14.37 -1.94
C ASP A 24 17.40 -14.19 -1.83
N VAL A 25 16.97 -13.40 -0.86
CA VAL A 25 15.54 -13.14 -0.61
C VAL A 25 14.91 -12.30 -1.72
N CYS A 26 15.69 -11.47 -2.42
CA CYS A 26 15.20 -10.70 -3.56
C CYS A 26 14.83 -11.60 -4.73
N GLY A 27 15.46 -12.75 -4.88
CA GLY A 27 15.17 -13.74 -5.91
C GLY A 27 13.79 -14.39 -5.80
N TYR A 28 13.15 -14.32 -4.62
CA TYR A 28 11.77 -14.80 -4.43
C TYR A 28 10.71 -13.75 -4.79
N VAL A 29 11.06 -12.47 -4.93
CA VAL A 29 10.08 -11.44 -5.26
C VAL A 29 9.64 -11.55 -6.71
N ASN A 30 8.34 -11.67 -6.95
CA ASN A 30 7.71 -11.63 -8.26
C ASN A 30 6.86 -10.36 -8.42
N PRO A 31 7.40 -9.24 -8.96
CA PRO A 31 6.68 -7.98 -9.10
C PRO A 31 5.49 -8.04 -10.08
N PHE A 32 5.29 -9.16 -10.79
CA PHE A 32 4.13 -9.33 -11.66
C PHE A 32 2.88 -9.81 -10.94
N ILE A 33 2.95 -10.26 -9.69
CA ILE A 33 1.76 -10.62 -8.90
C ILE A 33 0.88 -9.38 -8.72
N GLY A 34 -0.42 -9.49 -9.06
CA GLY A 34 -1.39 -8.40 -8.96
C GLY A 34 -1.38 -7.39 -10.11
N THR A 35 -0.57 -7.61 -11.17
CA THR A 35 -0.50 -6.71 -12.34
C THR A 35 -1.57 -6.98 -13.40
N ALA A 36 -2.41 -7.99 -13.20
CA ALA A 36 -3.60 -8.26 -14.00
C ALA A 36 -4.84 -8.23 -13.10
N TYR A 37 -6.00 -8.21 -13.73
CA TYR A 37 -7.29 -8.15 -13.06
C TYR A 37 -7.43 -6.87 -12.20
N THR A 38 -7.64 -6.98 -10.89
CA THR A 38 -7.94 -5.86 -9.98
C THR A 38 -6.87 -5.59 -8.93
N GLY A 39 -5.70 -6.24 -9.01
CA GLY A 39 -4.62 -6.03 -8.03
C GLY A 39 -3.97 -4.65 -8.10
N HIS A 40 -3.96 -4.03 -9.28
CA HIS A 40 -3.40 -2.70 -9.58
C HIS A 40 -1.96 -2.49 -9.09
N THR A 41 -1.19 -3.57 -8.94
CA THR A 41 0.26 -3.48 -8.70
C THR A 41 1.01 -3.24 -10.01
N PHE A 42 2.31 -3.07 -9.96
CA PHE A 42 3.12 -2.79 -11.13
C PHE A 42 4.50 -3.49 -11.09
N PRO A 43 5.12 -3.79 -12.26
CA PRO A 43 6.44 -4.42 -12.32
C PRO A 43 7.60 -3.42 -12.33
N ASN A 44 7.36 -2.15 -12.06
CA ASN A 44 8.32 -1.06 -12.21
C ASN A 44 9.52 -1.22 -11.27
N ALA A 45 10.66 -0.66 -11.65
CA ALA A 45 11.76 -0.48 -10.73
C ALA A 45 11.35 0.50 -9.63
N ALA A 46 11.51 0.12 -8.38
CA ALA A 46 11.21 0.95 -7.21
C ALA A 46 12.28 0.76 -6.13
N CYS A 47 12.50 1.76 -5.30
CA CYS A 47 13.20 1.63 -4.02
C CYS A 47 12.17 1.58 -2.89
N PRO A 48 12.50 0.98 -1.72
CA PRO A 48 11.62 1.05 -0.56
C PRO A 48 11.22 2.50 -0.25
N PHE A 49 9.92 2.77 -0.21
CA PHE A 49 9.34 4.08 0.08
C PHE A 49 9.76 5.23 -0.88
N GLY A 50 10.41 4.92 -2.00
CA GLY A 50 10.89 5.92 -2.97
C GLY A 50 9.76 6.55 -3.78
N ALA A 51 9.89 7.85 -4.12
CA ALA A 51 8.94 8.57 -4.95
C ALA A 51 9.08 8.27 -6.45
N MET A 52 10.19 7.64 -6.86
CA MET A 52 10.44 7.28 -8.25
C MET A 52 10.24 5.78 -8.48
N GLN A 53 9.36 5.47 -9.42
CA GLN A 53 9.04 4.11 -9.84
C GLN A 53 9.00 4.01 -11.37
N PRO A 54 10.17 4.14 -12.06
CA PRO A 54 10.21 4.09 -13.52
C PRO A 54 9.84 2.69 -14.04
N GLY A 55 8.97 2.67 -15.05
CA GLY A 55 8.56 1.40 -15.64
C GLY A 55 7.52 1.53 -16.74
N PRO A 56 7.06 0.38 -17.28
CA PRO A 56 6.20 0.34 -18.44
C PRO A 56 4.82 0.94 -18.17
N GLN A 57 4.26 1.53 -19.22
CA GLN A 57 2.89 2.00 -19.27
C GLN A 57 2.19 1.40 -20.47
N SER A 58 1.03 0.76 -20.27
CA SER A 58 0.23 0.16 -21.33
C SER A 58 -1.09 0.88 -21.60
N GLY A 59 -1.45 1.84 -20.74
CA GLY A 59 -2.63 2.70 -20.90
C GLY A 59 -2.53 3.99 -20.10
N ASN A 60 -3.41 4.97 -20.40
CA ASN A 60 -3.38 6.32 -19.80
C ASN A 60 -4.66 6.69 -19.05
N TYR A 61 -5.75 5.99 -19.27
CA TYR A 61 -7.04 6.31 -18.64
C TYR A 61 -7.91 5.07 -18.54
N GLY A 62 -8.79 5.09 -17.54
CA GLY A 62 -9.64 3.98 -17.16
C GLY A 62 -9.21 3.37 -15.84
N TRP A 63 -10.13 2.72 -15.16
CA TRP A 63 -9.90 2.09 -13.87
C TRP A 63 -8.86 0.96 -13.95
N GLU A 64 -8.85 0.20 -15.05
CA GLU A 64 -7.89 -0.89 -15.30
C GLU A 64 -6.43 -0.41 -15.33
N TYR A 65 -6.21 0.88 -15.61
CA TYR A 65 -4.87 1.47 -15.73
C TYR A 65 -4.48 2.35 -14.53
N CYS A 66 -5.06 2.14 -13.35
CA CYS A 66 -4.69 2.91 -12.15
C CYS A 66 -3.18 2.87 -11.87
N SER A 67 -2.55 1.71 -12.01
CA SER A 67 -1.09 1.55 -11.92
C SER A 67 -0.34 1.78 -13.24
N GLY A 68 -1.03 2.06 -14.34
CA GLY A 68 -0.47 2.32 -15.68
C GLY A 68 -0.03 1.09 -16.48
N TYR A 69 0.08 -0.08 -15.88
CA TYR A 69 0.47 -1.32 -16.52
C TYR A 69 -0.57 -2.41 -16.27
N VAL A 70 -0.97 -3.10 -17.34
CA VAL A 70 -1.80 -4.30 -17.29
C VAL A 70 -1.05 -5.44 -17.95
N TYR A 71 -0.87 -6.55 -17.23
CA TYR A 71 -0.05 -7.68 -17.71
C TYR A 71 -0.55 -8.27 -19.02
N ASP A 72 -1.87 -8.32 -19.23
CA ASP A 72 -2.48 -8.94 -20.42
C ASP A 72 -2.30 -8.12 -21.70
N ASP A 73 -1.93 -6.83 -21.59
CA ASP A 73 -1.64 -5.99 -22.77
C ASP A 73 -0.38 -6.45 -23.50
N ASP A 74 -0.38 -6.37 -24.81
CA ASP A 74 0.72 -6.74 -25.70
C ASP A 74 1.53 -5.54 -26.22
N THR A 75 1.18 -4.32 -25.74
CA THR A 75 1.72 -3.07 -26.25
C THR A 75 2.15 -2.15 -25.11
N ILE A 76 3.38 -1.65 -25.16
CA ILE A 76 3.90 -0.62 -24.28
C ILE A 76 3.80 0.75 -24.97
N TRP A 77 3.25 1.74 -24.25
CA TRP A 77 3.10 3.12 -24.71
C TRP A 77 4.34 3.97 -24.41
N GLY A 78 5.15 3.54 -23.45
CA GLY A 78 6.38 4.18 -23.00
C GLY A 78 6.68 3.84 -21.56
N PHE A 79 7.63 4.59 -20.98
CA PHE A 79 8.10 4.44 -19.60
C PHE A 79 7.90 5.74 -18.86
N SER A 80 7.08 5.76 -17.84
CA SER A 80 6.86 6.92 -16.98
C SER A 80 7.55 6.72 -15.63
N GLN A 81 7.60 7.77 -14.78
CA GLN A 81 8.59 7.87 -13.73
C GLN A 81 8.03 7.64 -12.31
N ASN A 82 6.73 7.75 -12.12
CA ASN A 82 6.06 7.61 -10.83
C ASN A 82 4.71 6.88 -10.97
N ARG A 83 4.27 6.20 -9.89
CA ARG A 83 3.08 5.34 -9.90
C ARG A 83 2.37 5.32 -8.55
N LEU A 84 1.09 4.92 -8.59
CA LEU A 84 0.37 4.41 -7.44
C LEU A 84 0.36 2.88 -7.50
N SER A 85 0.62 2.20 -6.38
CA SER A 85 0.59 0.75 -6.27
C SER A 85 -0.66 0.28 -5.55
N GLY A 86 -1.45 -0.53 -6.22
CA GLY A 86 -2.61 -1.18 -5.62
C GLY A 86 -3.84 -0.29 -5.40
N THR A 87 -3.82 0.97 -5.80
CA THR A 87 -4.98 1.86 -5.59
C THR A 87 -5.99 1.73 -6.71
N GLY A 88 -7.29 1.86 -6.39
CA GLY A 88 -8.38 1.95 -7.37
C GLY A 88 -8.50 3.33 -8.05
N ILE A 89 -7.52 4.19 -7.90
CA ILE A 89 -7.54 5.57 -8.40
C ILE A 89 -6.40 5.82 -9.38
N PRO A 90 -6.68 6.28 -10.61
CA PRO A 90 -5.65 6.64 -11.59
C PRO A 90 -5.12 8.05 -11.35
N ASP A 91 -3.85 8.16 -10.98
CA ASP A 91 -3.06 9.39 -10.96
C ASP A 91 -1.57 9.08 -11.18
N LEU A 92 -0.69 10.09 -11.14
CA LEU A 92 0.74 9.98 -11.45
C LEU A 92 0.99 9.57 -12.91
N GLY A 93 2.02 8.78 -13.21
CA GLY A 93 2.39 8.41 -14.58
C GLY A 93 3.06 9.55 -15.36
N ASP A 94 3.73 10.44 -14.63
CA ASP A 94 4.31 11.66 -15.16
C ASP A 94 5.57 11.40 -16.00
N VAL A 95 5.79 12.25 -17.03
CA VAL A 95 6.98 12.27 -17.90
C VAL A 95 7.24 10.91 -18.55
N LEU A 96 6.54 10.65 -19.66
CA LEU A 96 6.69 9.41 -20.40
C LEU A 96 7.77 9.53 -21.46
N MET A 97 8.61 8.50 -21.57
CA MET A 97 9.66 8.37 -22.56
C MET A 97 9.49 7.08 -23.35
N MET A 98 9.67 7.13 -24.67
CA MET A 98 9.65 5.96 -25.55
C MET A 98 10.81 6.00 -26.53
N PRO A 99 11.83 5.14 -26.35
CA PRO A 99 12.96 5.04 -27.29
C PRO A 99 12.56 4.28 -28.55
N PHE A 100 13.13 4.66 -29.71
CA PHE A 100 12.92 3.94 -30.96
C PHE A 100 14.13 4.00 -31.90
N SER A 101 14.46 2.88 -32.52
CA SER A 101 15.59 2.66 -33.40
C SER A 101 15.21 2.51 -34.87
N LYS A 102 13.92 2.41 -35.17
CA LYS A 102 13.31 2.37 -36.51
C LYS A 102 12.37 3.55 -36.70
N THR A 103 11.74 3.65 -37.87
CA THR A 103 10.60 4.54 -38.03
C THR A 103 9.49 4.12 -37.07
N ALA A 104 9.19 4.99 -36.12
CA ALA A 104 8.16 4.69 -35.11
C ALA A 104 6.75 4.65 -35.73
N ALA A 105 5.86 3.91 -35.10
CA ALA A 105 4.42 4.05 -35.33
C ALA A 105 3.96 5.50 -35.04
N PRO A 106 2.87 5.98 -35.64
CA PRO A 106 2.41 7.37 -35.47
C PRO A 106 2.14 7.76 -34.00
N ASP A 107 1.89 6.78 -33.13
CA ASP A 107 1.65 6.95 -31.70
C ASP A 107 2.84 6.54 -30.83
N PHE A 108 3.99 6.20 -31.43
CA PHE A 108 5.26 5.79 -30.81
C PHE A 108 5.20 4.50 -29.98
N ARG A 109 4.08 3.79 -29.91
CA ARG A 109 3.94 2.54 -29.14
C ARG A 109 4.75 1.41 -29.75
N SER A 110 5.02 0.37 -28.96
CA SER A 110 5.70 -0.84 -29.41
C SER A 110 5.06 -2.09 -28.83
N SER A 111 4.90 -3.10 -29.67
CA SER A 111 4.64 -4.45 -29.20
C SER A 111 5.84 -5.00 -28.44
N TYR A 112 5.59 -5.96 -27.56
CA TYR A 112 6.62 -6.67 -26.80
C TYR A 112 6.17 -8.09 -26.47
N ARG A 113 7.09 -8.92 -26.06
CA ARG A 113 6.84 -10.30 -25.65
C ARG A 113 7.08 -10.47 -24.16
N LYS A 114 6.14 -11.13 -23.47
CA LYS A 114 6.18 -11.33 -22.00
C LYS A 114 7.46 -12.03 -21.54
N GLU A 115 7.94 -13.00 -22.30
CA GLU A 115 9.16 -13.76 -22.01
C GLU A 115 10.45 -12.94 -22.19
N LEU A 116 10.36 -11.73 -22.76
CA LEU A 116 11.49 -10.82 -22.96
C LEU A 116 11.40 -9.59 -22.05
N GLN A 117 10.57 -9.64 -21.03
CA GLN A 117 10.59 -8.68 -19.92
C GLN A 117 11.08 -9.34 -18.65
N THR A 118 11.70 -8.54 -17.79
CA THR A 118 12.16 -8.98 -16.46
C THR A 118 11.87 -7.89 -15.45
N ALA A 119 11.35 -8.27 -14.29
CA ALA A 119 11.19 -7.39 -13.14
C ALA A 119 11.80 -8.05 -11.90
N SER A 120 12.44 -7.24 -11.07
CA SER A 120 12.95 -7.61 -9.76
C SER A 120 13.05 -6.38 -8.87
N PRO A 121 13.20 -6.50 -7.55
CA PRO A 121 13.35 -5.35 -6.69
C PRO A 121 14.41 -4.35 -7.19
N GLY A 122 13.97 -3.11 -7.49
CA GLY A 122 14.84 -2.05 -8.00
C GLY A 122 15.23 -2.14 -9.49
N TYR A 123 14.61 -3.04 -10.27
CA TYR A 123 14.98 -3.21 -11.67
C TYR A 123 13.81 -3.69 -12.54
N TYR A 124 13.73 -3.12 -13.76
CA TYR A 124 12.85 -3.59 -14.83
C TYR A 124 13.57 -3.55 -16.17
N SER A 125 13.28 -4.50 -17.06
CA SER A 125 13.76 -4.49 -18.45
C SER A 125 12.80 -5.14 -19.42
N VAL A 126 12.84 -4.70 -20.69
CA VAL A 126 12.02 -5.26 -21.78
C VAL A 126 12.65 -5.02 -23.16
N LEU A 127 12.45 -5.95 -24.07
CA LEU A 127 12.74 -5.73 -25.49
C LEU A 127 11.47 -5.23 -26.21
N LEU A 128 11.57 -4.02 -26.79
CA LEU A 128 10.55 -3.41 -27.63
C LEU A 128 10.71 -3.91 -29.07
N ASP A 129 9.80 -4.77 -29.55
CA ASP A 129 9.95 -5.46 -30.82
C ASP A 129 9.84 -4.52 -32.04
N ASP A 130 8.81 -3.65 -32.07
CA ASP A 130 8.62 -2.72 -33.19
C ASP A 130 9.67 -1.61 -33.18
N ASN A 131 9.99 -1.09 -32.00
CA ASN A 131 10.96 0.00 -31.84
C ASN A 131 12.42 -0.47 -31.91
N ALA A 132 12.68 -1.78 -31.83
CA ALA A 132 14.00 -2.42 -31.84
C ALA A 132 14.95 -1.81 -30.78
N VAL A 133 14.49 -1.70 -29.54
CA VAL A 133 15.26 -1.18 -28.40
C VAL A 133 15.11 -2.12 -27.21
N PHE A 134 16.24 -2.46 -26.58
CA PHE A 134 16.22 -3.06 -25.25
C PHE A 134 16.28 -1.94 -24.22
N ALA A 135 15.27 -1.88 -23.37
CA ALA A 135 15.09 -0.84 -22.37
C ALA A 135 15.28 -1.41 -20.96
N GLU A 136 16.06 -0.73 -20.13
CA GLU A 136 16.32 -1.08 -18.74
C GLU A 136 16.09 0.12 -17.84
N MET A 137 15.55 -0.12 -16.65
CA MET A 137 15.27 0.91 -15.65
C MET A 137 15.70 0.47 -14.26
N THR A 138 16.20 1.44 -13.50
CA THR A 138 16.45 1.36 -12.06
C THR A 138 16.19 2.73 -11.45
N CYS A 139 16.25 2.87 -10.12
CA CYS A 139 16.01 4.14 -9.46
C CYS A 139 16.78 4.27 -8.16
N THR A 140 16.80 5.50 -7.68
CA THR A 140 16.99 5.88 -6.28
C THR A 140 15.67 6.40 -5.72
N GLU A 141 15.67 6.98 -4.55
CA GLU A 141 14.46 7.52 -3.92
C GLU A 141 13.81 8.65 -4.77
N HIS A 142 14.62 9.53 -5.39
CA HIS A 142 14.16 10.71 -6.13
C HIS A 142 14.60 10.75 -7.60
N VAL A 143 15.36 9.76 -8.08
CA VAL A 143 15.89 9.73 -9.45
C VAL A 143 15.61 8.41 -10.14
N ALA A 144 14.94 8.46 -11.29
CA ALA A 144 14.83 7.35 -12.21
C ALA A 144 16.05 7.32 -13.15
N VAL A 145 16.60 6.13 -13.39
CA VAL A 145 17.75 5.94 -14.28
C VAL A 145 17.38 4.90 -15.35
N HIS A 146 17.47 5.30 -16.59
CA HIS A 146 17.19 4.48 -17.76
C HIS A 146 18.46 4.21 -18.53
N ARG A 147 18.53 3.01 -19.16
CA ARG A 147 19.51 2.65 -20.17
C ARG A 147 18.78 2.04 -21.36
N TYR A 148 19.02 2.57 -22.56
CA TYR A 148 18.41 2.11 -23.81
C TYR A 148 19.48 1.62 -24.76
N GLU A 149 19.40 0.34 -25.21
CA GLU A 149 20.25 -0.24 -26.26
C GLU A 149 19.48 -0.23 -27.58
N TYR A 150 19.93 0.59 -28.54
CA TYR A 150 19.34 0.73 -29.86
C TYR A 150 19.88 -0.34 -30.82
N ARG A 151 18.99 -1.10 -31.42
CA ARG A 151 19.35 -2.29 -32.22
C ARG A 151 19.17 -2.11 -33.72
N ASP A 152 18.82 -0.91 -34.19
CA ASP A 152 18.70 -0.55 -35.61
C ASP A 152 19.36 0.81 -35.89
N SER A 153 18.96 1.50 -36.96
CA SER A 153 19.68 2.61 -37.58
C SER A 153 19.43 3.97 -36.94
N LEU A 154 18.37 4.14 -36.13
CA LEU A 154 18.04 5.40 -35.48
C LEU A 154 18.33 5.32 -33.97
N ARG A 155 18.61 6.48 -33.40
CA ARG A 155 18.79 6.65 -31.94
C ARG A 155 17.94 7.85 -31.51
N ASN A 156 16.65 7.56 -31.27
CA ASN A 156 15.64 8.57 -31.01
C ASN A 156 14.90 8.30 -29.71
N LEU A 157 14.39 9.35 -29.08
CA LEU A 157 13.57 9.27 -27.88
C LEU A 157 12.34 10.17 -28.07
N PHE A 158 11.15 9.60 -27.97
CA PHE A 158 9.92 10.35 -27.81
C PHE A 158 9.76 10.72 -26.34
N LEU A 159 9.54 12.00 -26.06
CA LEU A 159 9.31 12.58 -24.74
C LEU A 159 7.90 13.17 -24.71
N ASP A 160 7.05 12.63 -23.84
CA ASP A 160 5.69 13.12 -23.62
C ASP A 160 5.58 13.74 -22.22
N LEU A 161 5.54 15.06 -22.15
CA LEU A 161 5.34 15.83 -20.91
C LEU A 161 3.84 16.00 -20.58
N GLN A 162 2.93 15.53 -21.43
CA GLN A 162 1.49 15.54 -21.18
C GLN A 162 1.03 14.26 -20.44
N SER A 163 1.86 13.22 -20.41
CA SER A 163 1.52 11.91 -19.88
C SER A 163 1.08 11.93 -18.43
N GLY A 164 0.19 11.01 -18.09
CA GLY A 164 -0.26 10.68 -16.75
C GLY A 164 -1.45 9.75 -16.76
N GLN A 165 -1.74 9.13 -15.62
CA GLN A 165 -2.92 8.30 -15.43
C GLN A 165 -4.13 9.17 -15.07
N THR A 166 -5.29 8.86 -15.62
CA THR A 166 -6.54 9.61 -15.37
C THR A 166 -7.74 8.67 -15.47
N SER A 167 -8.89 9.09 -14.92
CA SER A 167 -10.12 8.30 -14.96
C SER A 167 -10.77 8.23 -16.35
N SER A 168 -10.47 9.19 -17.23
CA SER A 168 -11.10 9.27 -18.55
C SER A 168 -10.20 9.96 -19.57
N ARG A 169 -10.52 9.75 -20.85
CA ARG A 169 -9.85 10.47 -21.94
C ARG A 169 -9.96 11.98 -21.82
N ASP A 170 -11.10 12.52 -21.45
CA ASP A 170 -11.29 13.97 -21.30
C ASP A 170 -10.41 14.53 -20.17
N SER A 171 -10.33 13.83 -19.05
CA SER A 171 -9.42 14.17 -17.94
C SER A 171 -7.97 14.15 -18.40
N TYR A 172 -7.56 13.15 -19.18
CA TYR A 172 -6.21 13.04 -19.75
C TYR A 172 -5.90 14.25 -20.66
N GLU A 173 -6.79 14.58 -21.58
CA GLU A 173 -6.60 15.66 -22.55
C GLU A 173 -6.61 17.08 -21.90
N THR A 174 -7.06 17.20 -20.65
CA THR A 174 -7.10 18.47 -19.89
C THR A 174 -6.21 18.49 -18.64
N ARG A 175 -5.38 17.47 -18.46
CA ARG A 175 -4.62 17.24 -17.23
C ARG A 175 -3.60 18.31 -16.92
N VAL A 176 -2.82 18.77 -17.91
CA VAL A 176 -1.79 19.79 -17.70
C VAL A 176 -2.39 21.18 -17.90
N LEU A 177 -2.54 21.91 -16.78
CA LEU A 177 -3.14 23.26 -16.74
C LEU A 177 -2.20 24.33 -17.23
N ASN A 178 -0.91 24.18 -16.86
CA ASN A 178 0.17 25.10 -17.22
C ASN A 178 1.49 24.34 -17.18
N ALA A 179 2.48 24.80 -17.95
CA ALA A 179 3.78 24.15 -18.04
C ALA A 179 4.86 25.10 -18.52
N GLU A 180 6.08 24.81 -18.14
CA GLU A 180 7.28 25.43 -18.69
C GLU A 180 8.32 24.34 -18.96
N VAL A 181 8.99 24.41 -20.12
CA VAL A 181 10.09 23.52 -20.48
C VAL A 181 11.27 24.36 -20.95
N ALA A 182 12.43 24.08 -20.40
CA ALA A 182 13.71 24.69 -20.78
C ALA A 182 14.67 23.60 -21.29
N PHE A 183 15.20 23.81 -22.50
CA PHE A 183 16.33 23.04 -23.03
C PHE A 183 17.59 23.83 -22.62
N GLU A 184 18.12 23.50 -21.42
CA GLU A 184 19.21 24.30 -20.81
C GLU A 184 20.51 24.23 -21.64
N ASP A 185 20.80 23.02 -22.11
CA ASP A 185 21.93 22.75 -23.01
C ASP A 185 21.62 21.48 -23.85
N ALA A 186 22.63 20.90 -24.51
CA ALA A 186 22.47 19.69 -25.32
C ALA A 186 22.21 18.43 -24.50
N TYR A 187 22.42 18.46 -23.19
CA TYR A 187 22.31 17.28 -22.29
C TYR A 187 21.18 17.39 -21.27
N THR A 188 20.59 18.60 -21.09
CA THR A 188 19.69 18.84 -19.95
C THR A 188 18.41 19.53 -20.39
N ILE A 189 17.30 18.91 -20.00
CA ILE A 189 15.96 19.49 -20.08
C ILE A 189 15.46 19.66 -18.65
N SER A 190 14.90 20.83 -18.34
CA SER A 190 14.23 21.07 -17.06
C SER A 190 12.88 21.74 -17.28
N GLY A 191 12.04 21.71 -16.25
CA GLY A 191 10.74 22.36 -16.34
C GLY A 191 9.83 22.05 -15.19
N TRP A 192 8.58 22.43 -15.37
CA TRP A 192 7.51 22.09 -14.44
C TRP A 192 6.17 21.97 -15.15
N ASN A 193 5.31 21.16 -14.59
CA ASN A 193 3.90 21.02 -14.97
C ASN A 193 3.01 21.35 -13.78
N GLU A 194 1.98 22.16 -14.00
CA GLU A 194 0.85 22.30 -13.08
C GLU A 194 -0.23 21.31 -13.51
N LEU A 195 -0.51 20.35 -12.64
CA LEU A 195 -1.29 19.18 -12.95
C LEU A 195 -2.64 19.20 -12.25
N ARG A 196 -3.69 18.87 -13.00
CA ARG A 196 -4.98 18.47 -12.48
C ARG A 196 -4.99 16.95 -12.39
N GLY A 197 -5.34 16.43 -11.24
CA GLY A 197 -5.47 15.00 -10.99
C GLY A 197 -6.40 14.77 -9.82
N TRP A 198 -6.24 13.68 -9.15
CA TRP A 198 -6.91 13.42 -7.88
C TRP A 198 -6.54 14.48 -6.84
N VAL A 199 -5.30 14.95 -6.89
CA VAL A 199 -4.87 16.21 -6.27
C VAL A 199 -4.28 17.15 -7.31
N ASN A 200 -4.57 18.45 -7.16
CA ASN A 200 -3.89 19.47 -7.98
C ASN A 200 -2.50 19.71 -7.40
N ARG A 201 -1.47 19.58 -8.24
CA ARG A 201 -0.07 19.69 -7.83
C ARG A 201 0.80 20.35 -8.88
N LYS A 202 1.95 20.85 -8.45
CA LYS A 202 3.00 21.30 -9.34
C LYS A 202 4.17 20.34 -9.24
N LEU A 203 4.55 19.75 -10.37
CA LEU A 203 5.68 18.82 -10.50
C LEU A 203 6.82 19.53 -11.22
N TYR A 204 7.98 19.56 -10.61
CA TYR A 204 9.22 20.04 -11.21
C TYR A 204 10.06 18.84 -11.61
N TYR A 205 10.72 18.92 -12.77
CA TYR A 205 11.54 17.83 -13.29
C TYR A 205 12.85 18.31 -13.90
N VAL A 206 13.85 17.41 -13.87
CA VAL A 206 15.11 17.55 -14.61
C VAL A 206 15.37 16.23 -15.31
N ILE A 207 15.65 16.30 -16.62
CA ILE A 207 16.00 15.14 -17.45
C ILE A 207 17.42 15.37 -17.95
N ARG A 208 18.35 14.44 -17.68
CA ARG A 208 19.75 14.51 -18.08
C ARG A 208 20.11 13.30 -18.94
N PHE A 209 20.75 13.56 -20.06
CA PHE A 209 21.25 12.56 -21.00
C PHE A 209 22.77 12.44 -20.87
N ASP A 210 23.32 11.26 -21.10
CA ASP A 210 24.77 11.03 -21.20
C ASP A 210 25.34 11.39 -22.58
N SER A 211 24.48 11.56 -23.58
CA SER A 211 24.80 11.93 -24.97
C SER A 211 24.08 13.22 -25.38
N PRO A 212 24.65 14.06 -26.25
CA PRO A 212 24.02 15.31 -26.65
C PRO A 212 22.83 15.10 -27.58
N VAL A 213 21.75 15.84 -27.34
CA VAL A 213 20.63 15.98 -28.28
C VAL A 213 21.09 16.78 -29.47
N ILE A 214 21.19 16.17 -30.65
CA ILE A 214 21.66 16.84 -31.89
C ILE A 214 20.54 17.58 -32.62
N SER A 215 19.29 17.11 -32.48
CA SER A 215 18.11 17.84 -32.97
C SER A 215 16.86 17.44 -32.21
N ARG A 216 15.88 18.31 -32.24
CA ARG A 216 14.55 18.08 -31.64
C ARG A 216 13.44 18.48 -32.62
N GLU A 217 12.31 17.80 -32.51
CA GLU A 217 11.10 18.06 -33.25
C GLU A 217 9.92 18.10 -32.29
N THR A 218 9.06 19.12 -32.39
CA THR A 218 7.83 19.17 -31.61
C THR A 218 6.77 18.30 -32.28
N VAL A 219 6.20 17.40 -31.54
CA VAL A 219 5.09 16.55 -31.97
C VAL A 219 3.78 17.22 -31.63
N PRO A 220 2.80 17.28 -32.52
CA PRO A 220 1.46 17.78 -32.21
C PRO A 220 0.85 17.00 -31.05
N GLY A 221 0.45 17.72 -30.00
CA GLY A 221 -0.26 17.17 -28.85
C GLY A 221 -1.70 17.66 -28.81
N ASP A 222 -2.43 17.29 -27.78
CA ASP A 222 -3.75 17.87 -27.52
C ASP A 222 -3.57 19.36 -27.15
N THR A 223 -4.29 20.24 -27.85
CA THR A 223 -4.20 21.69 -27.64
C THR A 223 -4.80 22.15 -26.30
N ARG A 224 -5.61 21.32 -25.65
CA ARG A 224 -6.14 21.57 -24.32
C ARG A 224 -5.10 21.34 -23.23
N ASN A 225 -4.12 20.48 -23.49
CA ASN A 225 -2.98 20.18 -22.62
C ASN A 225 -1.85 21.20 -22.89
N LYS A 226 -1.26 21.78 -21.84
CA LYS A 226 -0.29 22.89 -21.97
C LYS A 226 1.17 22.43 -22.03
N ALA A 227 1.49 21.19 -21.72
CA ALA A 227 2.83 20.64 -21.87
C ALA A 227 3.13 20.23 -23.33
N GLY A 228 4.42 20.09 -23.65
CA GLY A 228 4.88 19.71 -24.99
C GLY A 228 5.14 18.21 -25.14
N LYS A 229 5.19 17.78 -26.42
CA LYS A 229 5.70 16.47 -26.84
C LYS A 229 6.82 16.66 -27.83
N TYR A 230 7.87 15.85 -27.72
CA TYR A 230 9.09 16.04 -28.49
C TYR A 230 9.64 14.71 -28.99
N VAL A 231 10.22 14.71 -30.19
CA VAL A 231 11.19 13.70 -30.63
C VAL A 231 12.59 14.28 -30.49
N LEU A 232 13.40 13.63 -29.69
CA LEU A 232 14.81 13.96 -29.49
C LEU A 232 15.66 13.00 -30.31
N ARG A 233 16.66 13.51 -31.06
CA ARG A 233 17.55 12.70 -31.89
C ARG A 233 18.98 12.80 -31.39
N PHE A 234 19.63 11.64 -31.33
CA PHE A 234 21.01 11.47 -30.86
C PHE A 234 21.88 10.91 -31.99
N ASP A 235 23.21 10.91 -31.82
CA ASP A 235 24.13 10.36 -32.79
C ASP A 235 23.90 8.85 -32.98
N PRO A 236 23.51 8.40 -34.19
CA PRO A 236 23.22 7.00 -34.43
C PRO A 236 24.46 6.09 -34.50
N SER A 237 25.67 6.67 -34.46
CA SER A 237 26.91 5.88 -34.39
C SER A 237 27.12 5.20 -33.03
N GLU A 238 26.49 5.72 -31.96
CA GLU A 238 26.44 5.11 -30.63
C GLU A 238 25.21 4.22 -30.49
N ARG A 239 25.30 3.18 -29.67
CA ARG A 239 24.24 2.19 -29.48
C ARG A 239 23.47 2.33 -28.19
N GLU A 240 24.03 3.01 -27.22
CA GLU A 240 23.42 3.15 -25.89
C GLU A 240 23.06 4.62 -25.62
N LEU A 241 22.01 4.82 -24.81
CA LEU A 241 21.61 6.11 -24.27
C LEU A 241 21.24 5.93 -22.80
N GLY A 242 21.96 6.61 -21.93
CA GLY A 242 21.62 6.76 -20.51
C GLY A 242 20.79 8.03 -20.28
N VAL A 243 19.71 7.89 -19.52
CA VAL A 243 18.83 9.01 -19.14
C VAL A 243 18.58 8.96 -17.64
N LYS A 244 18.74 10.11 -16.98
CA LYS A 244 18.38 10.31 -15.58
C LYS A 244 17.24 11.30 -15.47
N VAL A 245 16.20 10.98 -14.72
CA VAL A 245 15.04 11.85 -14.49
C VAL A 245 14.85 12.05 -12.99
N ALA A 246 14.91 13.29 -12.53
CA ALA A 246 14.65 13.64 -11.14
C ALA A 246 13.39 14.47 -11.01
N PHE A 247 12.61 14.23 -9.95
CA PHE A 247 11.42 14.96 -9.60
C PHE A 247 11.58 15.75 -8.30
N SER A 248 10.81 16.82 -8.17
CA SER A 248 10.60 17.58 -6.93
C SER A 248 9.21 18.20 -6.95
N TYR A 249 8.58 18.31 -5.78
CA TYR A 249 7.35 19.08 -5.61
C TYR A 249 7.60 20.49 -5.09
N VAL A 250 8.86 20.89 -4.97
CA VAL A 250 9.31 22.18 -4.44
C VAL A 250 9.87 23.11 -5.54
N SER A 251 10.84 22.61 -6.33
CA SER A 251 11.52 23.43 -7.33
C SER A 251 12.37 22.61 -8.31
N VAL A 252 12.69 23.21 -9.48
CA VAL A 252 13.72 22.66 -10.40
C VAL A 252 15.07 22.49 -9.68
N GLY A 253 15.40 23.43 -8.75
CA GLY A 253 16.62 23.34 -7.95
C GLY A 253 16.65 22.10 -7.06
N GLY A 254 15.52 21.72 -6.46
CA GLY A 254 15.38 20.49 -5.68
C GLY A 254 15.62 19.24 -6.53
N ALA A 255 15.00 19.16 -7.71
CA ALA A 255 15.21 18.05 -8.64
C ALA A 255 16.69 17.95 -9.11
N LYS A 256 17.35 19.09 -9.38
CA LYS A 256 18.79 19.10 -9.70
C LYS A 256 19.64 18.60 -8.53
N ALA A 257 19.33 19.05 -7.32
CA ALA A 257 20.07 18.64 -6.13
C ALA A 257 19.95 17.12 -5.89
N ALA A 258 18.75 16.54 -6.02
CA ALA A 258 18.52 15.10 -5.92
C ALA A 258 19.33 14.33 -6.98
N LEU A 259 19.29 14.77 -8.24
CA LEU A 259 20.03 14.14 -9.33
C LEU A 259 21.54 14.11 -9.08
N GLU A 260 22.13 15.18 -8.56
CA GLU A 260 23.57 15.24 -8.24
C GLU A 260 23.91 14.40 -7.00
N ALA A 261 23.09 14.49 -5.93
CA ALA A 261 23.40 13.81 -4.67
C ALA A 261 23.24 12.28 -4.76
N GLU A 262 22.19 11.82 -5.43
CA GLU A 262 21.85 10.39 -5.41
C GLU A 262 22.50 9.61 -6.56
N THR A 263 22.74 10.24 -7.70
CA THR A 263 23.31 9.54 -8.85
C THR A 263 24.66 10.10 -9.32
N GLY A 264 24.98 11.37 -9.09
CA GLY A 264 26.27 12.00 -9.36
C GLY A 264 26.93 11.51 -10.64
N THR A 265 28.16 10.99 -10.52
CA THR A 265 28.92 10.32 -11.60
C THR A 265 28.64 8.81 -11.69
N GLY A 266 27.71 8.27 -10.88
CA GLY A 266 27.34 6.85 -10.87
C GLY A 266 26.75 6.41 -12.21
N ASP A 267 27.20 5.25 -12.68
CA ASP A 267 26.62 4.57 -13.85
C ASP A 267 25.36 3.78 -13.49
N PHE A 268 24.66 3.26 -14.50
CA PHE A 268 23.44 2.48 -14.34
C PHE A 268 23.61 1.29 -13.39
N GLU A 269 24.74 0.55 -13.52
CA GLU A 269 24.96 -0.66 -12.72
C GLU A 269 25.23 -0.35 -11.24
N SER A 270 25.86 0.77 -10.94
CA SER A 270 26.08 1.20 -9.55
C SER A 270 24.75 1.56 -8.87
N VAL A 271 23.85 2.27 -9.55
CA VAL A 271 22.51 2.60 -9.04
C VAL A 271 21.68 1.33 -8.87
N ARG A 272 21.66 0.44 -9.87
CA ARG A 272 20.94 -0.84 -9.81
C ARG A 272 21.38 -1.69 -8.61
N LYS A 273 22.69 -1.80 -8.37
CA LYS A 273 23.22 -2.53 -7.22
C LYS A 273 22.80 -1.90 -5.89
N ALA A 274 22.80 -0.56 -5.82
CA ALA A 274 22.37 0.14 -4.62
C ALA A 274 20.87 -0.07 -4.34
N ALA A 275 20.03 -0.02 -5.38
CA ALA A 275 18.59 -0.30 -5.27
C ALA A 275 18.32 -1.75 -4.81
N ALA A 276 18.98 -2.74 -5.44
CA ALA A 276 18.88 -4.14 -5.02
C ALA A 276 19.33 -4.35 -3.57
N LYS A 277 20.42 -3.68 -3.16
CA LYS A 277 20.93 -3.75 -1.79
C LYS A 277 19.96 -3.16 -0.78
N SER A 278 19.33 -2.03 -1.11
CA SER A 278 18.30 -1.42 -0.26
C SER A 278 17.14 -2.39 -0.03
N TRP A 279 16.65 -3.05 -1.07
CA TRP A 279 15.62 -4.09 -0.94
C TRP A 279 16.07 -5.29 -0.11
N GLU A 280 17.29 -5.78 -0.33
CA GLU A 280 17.85 -6.88 0.46
C GLU A 280 17.88 -6.54 1.95
N ASP A 281 18.20 -5.30 2.31
CA ASP A 281 18.26 -4.86 3.72
C ASP A 281 16.89 -4.91 4.40
N TYR A 282 15.82 -4.50 3.71
CA TYR A 282 14.47 -4.59 4.23
C TYR A 282 13.93 -6.03 4.22
N LEU A 283 14.01 -6.72 3.09
CA LEU A 283 13.43 -8.06 2.94
C LEU A 283 14.11 -9.10 3.86
N SER A 284 15.41 -8.97 4.10
CA SER A 284 16.16 -9.89 4.97
C SER A 284 15.90 -9.70 6.48
N THR A 285 15.07 -8.70 6.87
CA THR A 285 14.57 -8.60 8.26
C THR A 285 13.63 -9.75 8.62
N VAL A 286 13.07 -10.42 7.62
CA VAL A 286 12.21 -11.60 7.78
C VAL A 286 12.84 -12.79 7.07
N SER A 287 12.84 -13.96 7.72
CA SER A 287 13.23 -15.24 7.13
C SER A 287 12.05 -16.20 7.15
N VAL A 288 11.77 -16.82 6.01
CA VAL A 288 10.63 -17.74 5.82
C VAL A 288 11.13 -19.13 5.43
N GLU A 289 10.65 -20.16 6.11
CA GLU A 289 10.80 -21.56 5.68
C GLU A 289 9.49 -22.03 5.07
N GLY A 290 9.56 -22.70 3.92
CA GLY A 290 8.40 -23.17 3.18
C GLY A 290 8.77 -23.56 1.75
N SER A 291 7.76 -23.84 0.92
CA SER A 291 7.95 -24.06 -0.51
C SER A 291 8.38 -22.77 -1.22
N ASP A 292 8.94 -22.88 -2.41
CA ASP A 292 9.30 -21.70 -3.22
C ASP A 292 8.07 -20.82 -3.52
N GLU A 293 6.90 -21.42 -3.71
CA GLU A 293 5.66 -20.69 -3.92
C GLU A 293 5.24 -19.88 -2.67
N GLN A 294 5.32 -20.49 -1.49
CA GLN A 294 5.04 -19.79 -0.22
C GLN A 294 6.03 -18.66 0.02
N LYS A 295 7.33 -18.88 -0.23
CA LYS A 295 8.36 -17.83 -0.13
C LYS A 295 8.11 -16.71 -1.14
N THR A 296 7.77 -17.04 -2.38
CA THR A 296 7.47 -16.05 -3.42
C THR A 296 6.29 -15.18 -3.02
N SER A 297 5.18 -15.76 -2.59
CA SER A 297 4.00 -14.99 -2.14
C SER A 297 4.34 -14.13 -0.91
N PHE A 298 5.11 -14.66 0.05
CA PHE A 298 5.48 -13.94 1.26
C PHE A 298 6.41 -12.76 0.98
N TYR A 299 7.50 -12.98 0.25
CA TYR A 299 8.45 -11.90 -0.05
C TYR A 299 7.89 -10.88 -1.05
N THR A 300 7.00 -11.31 -1.95
CA THR A 300 6.29 -10.35 -2.83
C THR A 300 5.31 -9.49 -2.05
N SER A 301 4.58 -10.07 -1.09
CA SER A 301 3.71 -9.29 -0.20
C SER A 301 4.52 -8.30 0.65
N LEU A 302 5.68 -8.71 1.18
CA LEU A 302 6.56 -7.80 1.90
C LEU A 302 7.13 -6.69 0.99
N TYR A 303 7.45 -7.02 -0.26
CA TYR A 303 7.87 -6.06 -1.28
C TYR A 303 6.77 -5.04 -1.59
N HIS A 304 5.53 -5.48 -1.87
CA HIS A 304 4.40 -4.59 -2.14
C HIS A 304 4.14 -3.63 -0.97
N LEU A 305 4.14 -4.15 0.26
CA LEU A 305 3.96 -3.35 1.47
C LEU A 305 4.98 -2.21 1.59
N LEU A 306 6.23 -2.42 1.16
CA LEU A 306 7.32 -1.46 1.32
C LEU A 306 7.50 -0.51 0.11
N ILE A 307 6.64 -0.58 -0.91
CA ILE A 307 6.65 0.38 -2.03
C ILE A 307 6.11 1.74 -1.57
N GLN A 308 5.09 1.77 -0.74
CA GLN A 308 4.40 2.96 -0.24
C GLN A 308 4.30 2.94 1.29
N PRO A 309 4.10 4.09 1.98
CA PRO A 309 3.97 5.45 1.43
C PRO A 309 5.29 5.99 0.85
N ASN A 310 5.20 7.05 0.04
CA ASN A 310 6.38 7.58 -0.66
C ASN A 310 6.93 8.83 0.03
N ASN A 311 8.24 8.92 0.19
CA ASN A 311 8.88 10.16 0.62
C ASN A 311 8.87 11.17 -0.53
N VAL A 312 8.22 12.31 -0.33
CA VAL A 312 8.07 13.39 -1.31
C VAL A 312 8.81 14.69 -0.91
N ALA A 313 9.59 14.65 0.17
CA ALA A 313 10.48 15.76 0.51
C ALA A 313 11.67 15.80 -0.45
N ASP A 314 12.19 16.98 -0.75
CA ASP A 314 13.49 17.13 -1.40
C ASP A 314 14.61 16.66 -0.46
N ILE A 315 15.79 16.40 -1.00
CA ILE A 315 16.96 15.90 -0.23
C ILE A 315 17.41 16.85 0.90
N ASP A 316 16.98 18.09 0.87
CA ASP A 316 17.24 19.10 1.92
C ASP A 316 16.09 19.17 2.96
N GLY A 317 15.11 18.26 2.89
CA GLY A 317 13.98 18.17 3.80
C GLY A 317 12.81 19.10 3.48
N ARG A 318 12.89 19.93 2.45
CA ARG A 318 11.78 20.79 2.04
C ARG A 318 10.69 19.99 1.32
N TYR A 319 9.43 20.33 1.56
CA TYR A 319 8.28 19.70 0.90
C TYR A 319 7.15 20.72 0.67
N CYS A 320 6.26 20.40 -0.27
CA CYS A 320 5.06 21.18 -0.49
C CYS A 320 3.93 20.62 0.41
N GLY A 321 3.51 21.40 1.40
CA GLY A 321 2.45 21.02 2.34
C GLY A 321 1.05 21.10 1.73
N ALA A 322 0.05 20.60 2.47
CA ALA A 322 -1.35 20.58 2.05
C ALA A 322 -1.94 22.00 1.84
N ASP A 323 -1.40 23.00 2.56
CA ASP A 323 -1.74 24.43 2.38
C ASP A 323 -1.13 25.08 1.12
N GLY A 324 -0.33 24.33 0.35
CA GLY A 324 0.35 24.82 -0.85
C GLY A 324 1.63 25.59 -0.60
N LYS A 325 2.08 25.71 0.65
CA LYS A 325 3.33 26.39 0.99
C LYS A 325 4.47 25.37 1.11
N ILE A 326 5.68 25.88 1.06
CA ILE A 326 6.89 25.09 1.29
C ILE A 326 7.18 25.06 2.78
N HIS A 327 7.32 23.86 3.30
CA HIS A 327 7.68 23.53 4.67
C HIS A 327 9.01 22.79 4.70
N GLU A 328 9.56 22.53 5.89
CA GLU A 328 10.78 21.77 6.10
C GLU A 328 10.55 20.70 7.16
N SER A 329 10.91 19.47 6.86
CA SER A 329 10.86 18.34 7.79
C SER A 329 12.15 18.26 8.60
N ALA A 330 12.04 18.14 9.92
CA ALA A 330 13.18 18.01 10.82
C ALA A 330 13.99 16.72 10.58
N SER A 331 13.35 15.64 10.12
CA SER A 331 14.00 14.38 9.77
C SER A 331 14.56 14.34 8.35
N GLY A 332 14.22 15.33 7.53
CA GLY A 332 14.50 15.31 6.09
C GLY A 332 13.56 14.43 5.28
N LYS A 333 12.51 13.87 5.90
CA LYS A 333 11.51 13.00 5.25
C LYS A 333 10.11 13.56 5.42
N TYR A 334 9.29 13.43 4.38
CA TYR A 334 7.87 13.73 4.42
C TYR A 334 7.11 12.71 3.58
N TYR A 335 6.42 11.79 4.24
CA TYR A 335 5.70 10.73 3.59
C TYR A 335 4.33 11.18 3.11
N SER A 336 3.97 10.75 1.92
CA SER A 336 2.68 10.94 1.29
C SER A 336 2.28 9.65 0.56
N THR A 337 1.13 9.64 -0.15
CA THR A 337 0.48 8.41 -0.60
C THR A 337 -0.02 7.64 0.62
N LEU A 338 -0.79 8.35 1.47
CA LEU A 338 -1.31 7.85 2.74
C LEU A 338 -2.77 7.45 2.56
N SER A 339 -3.02 6.19 2.25
CA SER A 339 -4.34 5.57 2.14
C SER A 339 -4.79 5.03 3.49
N GLN A 340 -5.11 5.94 4.45
CA GLN A 340 -5.26 5.57 5.85
C GLN A 340 -6.51 4.74 6.13
N TRP A 341 -7.57 4.86 5.32
CA TRP A 341 -8.74 4.00 5.44
C TRP A 341 -8.39 2.50 5.28
N ASP A 342 -7.36 2.21 4.48
CA ASP A 342 -6.87 0.87 4.20
C ASP A 342 -5.77 0.47 5.17
N THR A 343 -4.68 1.23 5.22
CA THR A 343 -3.40 0.84 5.84
C THR A 343 -3.42 0.75 7.35
N PHE A 344 -4.32 1.49 8.04
CA PHE A 344 -4.41 1.45 9.50
C PHE A 344 -4.68 0.04 10.05
N ARG A 345 -5.29 -0.84 9.24
CA ARG A 345 -5.79 -2.17 9.65
C ARG A 345 -4.66 -3.18 9.86
N ALA A 346 -3.68 -3.23 8.95
CA ALA A 346 -2.55 -4.17 9.07
C ALA A 346 -1.21 -3.58 8.61
N ALA A 347 -1.16 -2.72 7.59
CA ALA A 347 0.10 -2.15 7.09
C ALA A 347 0.79 -1.30 8.18
N ASP A 348 0.10 -0.33 8.79
CA ASP A 348 0.65 0.51 9.86
C ASP A 348 1.02 -0.32 11.11
N PRO A 349 0.22 -1.30 11.57
CA PRO A 349 0.65 -2.27 12.58
C PRO A 349 1.92 -3.04 12.22
N PHE A 350 2.11 -3.40 10.97
CA PHE A 350 3.32 -4.09 10.53
C PHE A 350 4.54 -3.16 10.55
N TYR A 351 4.38 -1.90 10.08
CA TYR A 351 5.44 -0.88 10.22
C TYR A 351 5.78 -0.61 11.68
N THR A 352 4.77 -0.47 12.54
CA THR A 352 4.96 -0.29 13.99
C THR A 352 5.77 -1.43 14.61
N LEU A 353 5.58 -2.67 14.16
CA LEU A 353 6.27 -3.85 14.66
C LEU A 353 7.68 -4.00 14.09
N MET A 354 7.85 -3.84 12.79
CA MET A 354 9.07 -4.20 12.07
C MET A 354 9.94 -3.00 11.69
N TYR A 355 9.34 -1.82 11.48
CA TYR A 355 10.01 -0.62 10.99
C TYR A 355 9.57 0.63 11.77
N PRO A 356 9.73 0.65 13.13
CA PRO A 356 9.22 1.74 13.98
C PRO A 356 9.78 3.11 13.63
N GLU A 357 11.01 3.19 13.11
CA GLU A 357 11.61 4.45 12.65
C GLU A 357 10.83 5.02 11.45
N ILE A 358 10.46 4.18 10.48
CA ILE A 358 9.62 4.56 9.33
C ILE A 358 8.23 4.99 9.80
N MET A 359 7.62 4.23 10.72
CA MET A 359 6.30 4.59 11.25
C MET A 359 6.33 5.92 12.01
N THR A 360 7.40 6.21 12.75
CA THR A 360 7.61 7.52 13.40
C THR A 360 7.65 8.65 12.37
N GLU A 361 8.36 8.48 11.26
CA GLU A 361 8.44 9.50 10.21
C GLU A 361 7.10 9.67 9.47
N ILE A 362 6.35 8.58 9.26
CA ILE A 362 4.99 8.63 8.71
C ILE A 362 4.07 9.44 9.64
N VAL A 363 4.07 9.15 10.93
CA VAL A 363 3.28 9.89 11.94
C VAL A 363 3.67 11.37 11.99
N ASN A 364 4.96 11.69 11.98
CA ASN A 364 5.43 13.08 11.96
C ASN A 364 4.99 13.80 10.66
N SER A 365 4.91 13.09 9.52
CA SER A 365 4.38 13.63 8.27
C SER A 365 2.88 13.95 8.38
N MET A 366 2.11 13.08 9.04
CA MET A 366 0.69 13.32 9.33
C MET A 366 0.49 14.53 10.25
N ILE A 367 1.33 14.66 11.28
CA ILE A 367 1.33 15.82 12.17
C ILE A 367 1.71 17.09 11.39
N GLY A 368 2.67 17.03 10.46
CA GLY A 368 3.01 18.13 9.57
C GLY A 368 1.83 18.58 8.69
N GLN A 369 0.97 17.64 8.25
CA GLN A 369 -0.27 18.01 7.56
C GLN A 369 -1.26 18.70 8.50
N TYR A 370 -1.42 18.20 9.73
CA TYR A 370 -2.23 18.89 10.75
C TYR A 370 -1.76 20.34 10.98
N GLU A 371 -0.45 20.57 11.08
CA GLU A 371 0.12 21.92 11.22
C GLU A 371 -0.21 22.83 10.03
N ALA A 372 -0.29 22.26 8.83
CA ALA A 372 -0.58 22.99 7.60
C ALA A 372 -2.07 23.34 7.44
N ILE A 373 -3.00 22.41 7.74
CA ILE A 373 -4.43 22.56 7.42
C ILE A 373 -5.39 22.32 8.60
N GLY A 374 -4.88 21.98 9.81
CA GLY A 374 -5.65 21.90 11.04
C GLY A 374 -6.27 20.54 11.34
N PHE A 375 -5.98 19.48 10.57
CA PHE A 375 -6.40 18.09 10.82
C PHE A 375 -5.46 17.10 10.18
N LEU A 376 -5.45 15.86 10.68
CA LEU A 376 -4.67 14.74 10.14
C LEU A 376 -5.16 14.32 8.76
N PRO A 377 -4.31 13.74 7.89
CA PRO A 377 -4.74 13.32 6.56
C PRO A 377 -5.85 12.27 6.61
N ILE A 378 -6.78 12.39 5.66
CA ILE A 378 -7.76 11.34 5.33
C ILE A 378 -7.17 10.46 4.22
N TRP A 379 -6.79 11.09 3.10
CA TRP A 379 -6.03 10.47 2.04
C TRP A 379 -5.07 11.47 1.39
N ALA A 380 -3.78 11.38 1.66
CA ALA A 380 -2.80 12.32 1.16
C ALA A 380 -2.04 11.81 -0.06
N LEU A 381 -1.95 12.62 -1.12
CA LEU A 381 -1.14 12.37 -2.31
C LEU A 381 -0.22 13.58 -2.60
N CYS A 382 1.07 13.34 -2.79
CA CYS A 382 2.06 14.40 -3.08
C CYS A 382 1.97 15.59 -2.10
N GLY A 383 1.75 15.32 -0.82
CA GLY A 383 1.59 16.32 0.22
C GLY A 383 0.24 17.04 0.24
N LYS A 384 -0.72 16.65 -0.59
CA LYS A 384 -2.05 17.27 -0.69
C LYS A 384 -3.14 16.34 -0.20
N GLU A 385 -4.17 16.93 0.46
CA GLU A 385 -5.37 16.22 0.87
C GLU A 385 -6.39 16.13 -0.27
N ASN A 386 -7.03 14.98 -0.46
CA ASN A 386 -8.08 14.80 -1.45
C ASN A 386 -9.44 14.41 -0.86
N TYR A 387 -9.50 14.14 0.45
CA TYR A 387 -10.72 13.75 1.18
C TYR A 387 -11.39 12.47 0.68
N CYS A 388 -10.66 11.59 0.04
CA CYS A 388 -11.17 10.29 -0.35
C CYS A 388 -11.39 9.42 0.88
N MET A 389 -12.44 8.62 0.86
CA MET A 389 -12.86 7.72 1.92
C MET A 389 -13.46 8.44 3.14
N ILE A 390 -13.96 7.65 4.08
CA ILE A 390 -14.67 8.06 5.30
C ILE A 390 -13.77 7.94 6.53
N GLY A 391 -14.24 8.49 7.67
CA GLY A 391 -13.45 8.51 8.91
C GLY A 391 -12.23 9.43 8.82
N ASN A 392 -11.35 9.32 9.79
CA ASN A 392 -9.99 9.88 9.75
C ASN A 392 -9.03 8.87 10.39
N HIS A 393 -8.69 7.83 9.63
CA HIS A 393 -7.94 6.69 10.15
C HIS A 393 -6.43 6.95 10.30
N SER A 394 -5.96 8.18 10.05
CA SER A 394 -4.70 8.63 10.62
C SER A 394 -4.76 8.70 12.17
N VAL A 395 -5.96 8.84 12.74
CA VAL A 395 -6.16 8.81 14.21
C VAL A 395 -5.70 7.48 14.80
N PRO A 396 -6.23 6.30 14.40
CA PRO A 396 -5.72 5.03 14.92
C PRO A 396 -4.22 4.80 14.64
N ALA A 397 -3.68 5.21 13.49
CA ALA A 397 -2.26 5.11 13.18
C ALA A 397 -1.39 5.92 14.18
N VAL A 398 -1.70 7.20 14.38
CA VAL A 398 -1.01 8.09 15.32
C VAL A 398 -1.15 7.58 16.75
N VAL A 399 -2.37 7.22 17.17
CA VAL A 399 -2.64 6.73 18.53
C VAL A 399 -1.90 5.43 18.80
N SER A 400 -1.91 4.49 17.85
CA SER A 400 -1.16 3.23 17.98
C SER A 400 0.34 3.48 18.18
N ALA A 401 0.95 4.34 17.39
CA ALA A 401 2.37 4.70 17.50
C ALA A 401 2.69 5.32 18.86
N CYS A 402 1.86 6.26 19.34
CA CYS A 402 2.02 6.89 20.67
C CYS A 402 1.90 5.87 21.80
N LEU A 403 0.87 5.00 21.77
CA LEU A 403 0.66 4.01 22.83
C LEU A 403 1.71 2.90 22.84
N ARG A 404 2.34 2.59 21.69
CA ARG A 404 3.50 1.68 21.59
C ARG A 404 4.80 2.35 22.01
N GLY A 405 4.79 3.67 22.27
CA GLY A 405 5.96 4.41 22.74
C GLY A 405 7.05 4.58 21.68
N LEU A 406 6.67 4.76 20.42
CA LEU A 406 7.63 5.03 19.35
C LEU A 406 8.37 6.33 19.67
N GLU A 407 9.71 6.26 19.63
CA GLU A 407 10.57 7.41 19.91
C GLU A 407 10.49 8.46 18.79
N GLY A 408 10.62 9.74 19.13
CA GLY A 408 10.63 10.83 18.15
C GLY A 408 9.25 11.41 17.79
N ILE A 409 8.18 10.97 18.45
CA ILE A 409 6.84 11.56 18.36
C ILE A 409 6.59 12.46 19.55
N ASP A 410 6.21 13.72 19.30
CA ASP A 410 5.68 14.62 20.33
C ASP A 410 4.23 14.21 20.66
N MET A 411 4.04 13.55 21.80
CA MET A 411 2.76 12.96 22.18
C MET A 411 1.65 14.01 22.42
N GLU A 412 2.00 15.18 22.97
CA GLU A 412 1.00 16.24 23.19
C GLU A 412 0.56 16.84 21.86
N LYS A 413 1.50 17.11 20.95
CA LYS A 413 1.19 17.58 19.60
C LYS A 413 0.40 16.53 18.79
N ALA A 414 0.75 15.26 18.91
CA ALA A 414 0.00 14.15 18.31
C ALA A 414 -1.45 14.12 18.84
N TYR A 415 -1.63 14.30 20.14
CA TYR A 415 -2.95 14.38 20.74
C TYR A 415 -3.74 15.61 20.25
N GLU A 416 -3.12 16.80 20.18
CA GLU A 416 -3.75 17.99 19.60
C GLU A 416 -4.23 17.75 18.17
N ALA A 417 -3.42 17.08 17.34
CA ALA A 417 -3.77 16.73 15.98
C ALA A 417 -4.95 15.74 15.90
N VAL A 418 -4.92 14.69 16.72
CA VAL A 418 -6.01 13.71 16.88
C VAL A 418 -7.31 14.42 17.30
N ARG A 419 -7.25 15.21 18.37
CA ARG A 419 -8.40 15.96 18.88
C ARG A 419 -8.99 16.91 17.83
N ALA A 420 -8.14 17.67 17.14
CA ALA A 420 -8.56 18.60 16.09
C ALA A 420 -9.27 17.87 14.95
N SER A 421 -8.76 16.73 14.52
CA SER A 421 -9.36 15.93 13.47
C SER A 421 -10.78 15.46 13.77
N LEU A 422 -11.11 15.27 15.05
CA LEU A 422 -12.41 14.77 15.51
C LEU A 422 -13.32 15.85 16.12
N THR A 423 -12.87 17.12 16.18
CA THR A 423 -13.66 18.20 16.80
C THR A 423 -13.75 19.47 15.96
N VAL A 424 -12.76 19.73 15.11
CA VAL A 424 -12.75 20.89 14.21
C VAL A 424 -13.46 20.51 12.90
N ARG A 425 -14.39 21.37 12.46
CA ARG A 425 -15.13 21.13 11.23
C ARG A 425 -14.21 21.16 10.00
N HIS A 426 -14.28 20.11 9.18
CA HIS A 426 -13.66 20.02 7.86
C HIS A 426 -14.61 19.33 6.87
N TYR A 427 -14.19 19.10 5.63
CA TYR A 427 -15.10 18.58 4.57
C TYR A 427 -15.78 17.24 4.93
N ARG A 428 -15.10 16.35 5.68
CA ARG A 428 -15.63 15.05 6.15
C ARG A 428 -15.97 15.04 7.65
N GLY A 429 -15.86 16.18 8.34
CA GLY A 429 -16.03 16.30 9.80
C GLY A 429 -17.23 17.16 10.17
N GLU A 430 -18.46 16.66 10.00
CA GLU A 430 -19.69 17.32 10.43
C GLU A 430 -20.01 16.98 11.89
N TRP A 431 -19.08 17.31 12.80
CA TRP A 431 -19.09 16.92 14.21
C TRP A 431 -20.29 17.49 14.99
N ASP A 432 -20.77 18.66 14.63
CA ASP A 432 -21.99 19.27 15.18
C ASP A 432 -23.25 18.44 14.92
N VAL A 433 -23.34 17.83 13.73
CA VAL A 433 -24.42 16.90 13.37
C VAL A 433 -24.26 15.59 14.14
N TYR A 434 -23.04 15.04 14.15
CA TYR A 434 -22.73 13.78 14.82
C TYR A 434 -23.01 13.82 16.32
N ASP A 435 -22.59 14.91 17.01
CA ASP A 435 -22.86 15.11 18.44
C ASP A 435 -24.34 15.29 18.76
N LYS A 436 -25.06 16.00 17.89
CA LYS A 436 -26.48 16.30 18.11
C LYS A 436 -27.36 15.06 18.05
N TYR A 437 -27.08 14.16 17.07
CA TYR A 437 -27.95 13.01 16.81
C TYR A 437 -27.41 11.70 17.36
N GLY A 438 -26.11 11.62 17.64
CA GLY A 438 -25.43 10.38 18.01
C GLY A 438 -25.29 9.39 16.84
N TYR A 439 -25.33 9.88 15.62
CA TYR A 439 -25.07 9.21 14.34
C TYR A 439 -25.12 10.27 13.22
N PHE A 440 -24.74 9.90 12.01
CA PHE A 440 -24.95 10.73 10.81
C PHE A 440 -26.35 10.44 10.21
N PRO A 441 -27.34 11.37 10.30
CA PRO A 441 -28.66 11.18 9.72
C PRO A 441 -28.59 11.23 8.20
N PHE A 442 -29.18 10.25 7.50
CA PHE A 442 -29.10 10.15 6.05
C PHE A 442 -29.84 11.26 5.27
N ASP A 443 -30.76 11.97 5.90
CA ASP A 443 -31.45 13.14 5.33
C ASP A 443 -30.62 14.43 5.41
N LEU A 444 -29.63 14.48 6.31
CA LEU A 444 -28.68 15.60 6.44
C LEU A 444 -27.33 15.29 5.82
N ILE A 445 -26.88 14.04 5.92
CA ILE A 445 -25.65 13.52 5.34
C ILE A 445 -26.07 12.34 4.45
N PRO A 446 -26.35 12.59 3.15
CA PRO A 446 -27.03 11.63 2.29
C PRO A 446 -26.17 10.45 1.83
N GLU A 447 -24.86 10.52 2.07
CA GLU A 447 -23.90 9.52 1.63
C GLU A 447 -23.25 8.81 2.82
N GLU A 448 -23.21 7.47 2.75
CA GLU A 448 -22.39 6.63 3.65
C GLU A 448 -22.73 6.77 5.14
N SER A 449 -23.96 7.11 5.47
CA SER A 449 -24.38 7.51 6.82
C SER A 449 -24.10 6.45 7.91
N VAL A 450 -24.25 5.16 7.55
CA VAL A 450 -24.00 4.04 8.46
C VAL A 450 -22.51 3.80 8.63
N SER A 451 -21.78 3.58 7.53
CA SER A 451 -20.34 3.32 7.59
C SER A 451 -19.58 4.47 8.25
N ARG A 452 -19.91 5.73 7.96
CA ARG A 452 -19.31 6.89 8.63
C ARG A 452 -19.55 6.88 10.14
N THR A 453 -20.74 6.50 10.61
CA THR A 453 -21.01 6.40 12.04
C THR A 453 -20.20 5.31 12.71
N LEU A 454 -20.05 4.15 12.06
CA LEU A 454 -19.28 3.02 12.60
C LEU A 454 -17.78 3.34 12.67
N GLU A 455 -17.23 3.87 11.59
CA GLU A 455 -15.79 4.13 11.48
C GLU A 455 -15.33 5.32 12.33
N CYS A 456 -16.10 6.43 12.34
CA CYS A 456 -15.84 7.52 13.29
C CYS A 456 -15.95 7.05 14.75
N GLY A 457 -16.84 6.09 15.06
CA GLY A 457 -16.90 5.50 16.40
C GLY A 457 -15.62 4.74 16.79
N TYR A 458 -14.94 4.13 15.84
CA TYR A 458 -13.63 3.52 16.09
C TYR A 458 -12.53 4.59 16.27
N ASP A 459 -12.50 5.63 15.43
CA ASP A 459 -11.57 6.74 15.57
C ASP A 459 -11.71 7.42 16.94
N ASP A 460 -12.96 7.68 17.37
CA ASP A 460 -13.26 8.23 18.69
C ASP A 460 -12.77 7.31 19.82
N TRP A 461 -12.96 5.99 19.71
CA TRP A 461 -12.42 5.07 20.70
C TRP A 461 -10.89 5.15 20.81
N CYS A 462 -10.21 5.23 19.66
CA CYS A 462 -8.75 5.40 19.63
C CYS A 462 -8.33 6.70 20.30
N ALA A 463 -8.99 7.82 19.98
CA ALA A 463 -8.72 9.12 20.60
C ALA A 463 -8.95 9.10 22.13
N ALA A 464 -9.98 8.39 22.60
CA ALA A 464 -10.23 8.23 24.03
C ALA A 464 -9.06 7.53 24.74
N GLN A 465 -8.45 6.50 24.11
CA GLN A 465 -7.30 5.80 24.71
C GLN A 465 -6.10 6.74 24.91
N LEU A 466 -5.82 7.61 23.93
CA LEU A 466 -4.71 8.56 24.02
C LEU A 466 -5.03 9.69 25.01
N ALA A 467 -6.26 10.21 24.98
CA ALA A 467 -6.74 11.22 25.93
C ALA A 467 -6.60 10.75 27.38
N GLU A 468 -7.06 9.55 27.71
CA GLU A 468 -6.92 8.95 29.05
C GLU A 468 -5.44 8.74 29.43
N ARG A 469 -4.61 8.31 28.49
CA ARG A 469 -3.16 8.11 28.72
C ARG A 469 -2.45 9.41 29.10
N LEU A 470 -2.90 10.55 28.56
CA LEU A 470 -2.32 11.88 28.79
C LEU A 470 -3.05 12.66 29.93
N GLY A 471 -4.17 12.16 30.48
CA GLY A 471 -4.93 12.78 31.52
C GLY A 471 -5.95 13.84 31.06
N HIS A 472 -6.32 13.82 29.78
CA HIS A 472 -7.36 14.68 29.18
C HIS A 472 -8.75 14.03 29.35
N HIS A 473 -9.19 13.89 30.63
CA HIS A 473 -10.37 13.09 30.96
C HIS A 473 -11.69 13.60 30.37
N GLU A 474 -11.89 14.93 30.24
CA GLU A 474 -13.11 15.47 29.61
C GLU A 474 -13.24 15.05 28.15
N ASP A 475 -12.15 15.10 27.38
CA ASP A 475 -12.11 14.60 26.00
C ASP A 475 -12.22 13.08 25.96
N GLY A 476 -11.61 12.37 26.91
CA GLY A 476 -11.75 10.91 27.07
C GLY A 476 -13.21 10.49 27.26
N GLU A 477 -13.99 11.21 28.10
CA GLU A 477 -15.43 10.97 28.26
C GLU A 477 -16.23 11.30 26.98
N LEU A 478 -15.90 12.38 26.26
CA LEU A 478 -16.53 12.75 25.00
C LEU A 478 -16.35 11.64 23.95
N PHE A 479 -15.09 11.25 23.72
CA PHE A 479 -14.75 10.28 22.69
C PHE A 479 -15.25 8.87 23.06
N SER A 480 -15.19 8.46 24.32
CA SER A 480 -15.78 7.18 24.78
C SER A 480 -17.28 7.12 24.56
N ARG A 481 -18.01 8.23 24.77
CA ARG A 481 -19.44 8.30 24.47
C ARG A 481 -19.71 8.15 22.97
N ARG A 482 -18.96 8.87 22.09
CA ARG A 482 -19.10 8.79 20.65
C ARG A 482 -18.77 7.40 20.13
N ALA A 483 -17.77 6.72 20.69
CA ALA A 483 -17.38 5.36 20.36
C ALA A 483 -18.54 4.34 20.51
N SER A 484 -19.57 4.68 21.26
CA SER A 484 -20.78 3.85 21.46
C SER A 484 -21.94 4.19 20.51
N TYR A 485 -21.82 5.21 19.65
CA TYR A 485 -22.91 5.70 18.82
C TYR A 485 -23.39 4.69 17.75
N TYR A 486 -22.56 3.70 17.39
CA TYR A 486 -22.99 2.59 16.54
C TYR A 486 -24.28 1.90 17.05
N ARG A 487 -24.52 1.86 18.36
CA ARG A 487 -25.71 1.27 18.98
C ARG A 487 -27.02 1.95 18.52
N ASN A 488 -26.95 3.26 18.18
CA ASN A 488 -28.11 4.02 17.71
C ASN A 488 -28.58 3.60 16.31
N LEU A 489 -27.70 2.95 15.53
CA LEU A 489 -28.01 2.46 14.19
C LEU A 489 -28.31 0.96 14.14
N TYR A 490 -28.22 0.23 15.25
CA TYR A 490 -28.53 -1.19 15.28
C TYR A 490 -30.05 -1.40 15.28
N ASP A 491 -30.57 -1.96 14.17
CA ASP A 491 -31.98 -2.34 14.05
C ASP A 491 -32.16 -3.79 14.52
N SER A 492 -32.69 -3.97 15.74
CA SER A 492 -32.94 -5.30 16.32
C SER A 492 -33.93 -6.14 15.51
N GLY A 493 -34.77 -5.51 14.67
CA GLY A 493 -35.74 -6.21 13.82
C GLY A 493 -35.05 -6.92 12.64
N THR A 494 -33.95 -6.36 12.12
CA THR A 494 -33.15 -6.96 11.05
C THR A 494 -31.86 -7.60 11.58
N GLY A 495 -31.39 -7.12 12.73
CA GLY A 495 -30.11 -7.48 13.33
C GLY A 495 -28.90 -6.91 12.57
N LEU A 496 -29.08 -5.80 11.87
CA LEU A 496 -28.08 -5.12 11.06
C LEU A 496 -27.99 -3.64 11.45
N PHE A 497 -26.89 -2.97 11.11
CA PHE A 497 -26.83 -1.51 11.17
C PHE A 497 -27.57 -0.94 9.97
N ARG A 498 -28.40 0.07 10.21
CA ARG A 498 -29.30 0.64 9.21
C ARG A 498 -29.36 2.14 9.33
N GLY A 499 -29.49 2.86 8.22
CA GLY A 499 -29.57 4.31 8.21
C GLY A 499 -30.83 4.84 8.93
N ARG A 500 -30.67 5.94 9.69
CA ARG A 500 -31.74 6.70 10.34
C ARG A 500 -31.71 8.15 9.88
N ASP A 501 -32.87 8.77 9.79
CA ASP A 501 -33.00 10.20 9.53
C ASP A 501 -32.91 11.05 10.79
N SER A 502 -32.97 12.38 10.65
CA SER A 502 -32.92 13.35 11.78
C SER A 502 -34.14 13.31 12.71
N HIS A 503 -35.21 12.59 12.36
CA HIS A 503 -36.37 12.35 13.20
C HIS A 503 -36.28 11.02 13.96
N GLY A 504 -35.29 10.18 13.62
CA GLY A 504 -35.05 8.88 14.21
C GLY A 504 -35.75 7.73 13.45
N ASP A 505 -36.33 8.00 12.31
CA ASP A 505 -37.00 6.99 11.48
C ASP A 505 -35.97 6.20 10.65
N TRP A 506 -36.22 4.88 10.48
CA TRP A 506 -35.37 4.02 9.69
C TRP A 506 -35.54 4.27 8.20
N ARG A 507 -34.44 4.24 7.44
CA ARG A 507 -34.49 4.29 5.96
C ARG A 507 -35.39 3.18 5.40
N THR A 508 -36.33 3.54 4.55
CA THR A 508 -37.29 2.61 3.94
C THR A 508 -37.43 2.93 2.45
N PRO A 509 -37.40 1.96 1.51
CA PRO A 509 -37.20 0.55 1.75
C PRO A 509 -35.76 0.20 2.19
N PHE A 510 -35.54 -0.99 2.78
CA PHE A 510 -34.22 -1.48 3.18
C PHE A 510 -33.92 -2.80 2.49
N ASN A 511 -32.84 -2.84 1.72
CA ASN A 511 -32.30 -4.05 1.12
C ASN A 511 -30.89 -4.30 1.68
N PRO A 512 -30.67 -5.37 2.50
CA PRO A 512 -29.37 -5.62 3.11
C PRO A 512 -28.28 -6.01 2.11
N LEU A 513 -28.63 -6.40 0.88
CA LEU A 513 -27.72 -6.77 -0.20
C LEU A 513 -27.39 -5.58 -1.13
N ALA A 514 -28.00 -4.40 -0.94
CA ALA A 514 -27.71 -3.25 -1.78
C ALA A 514 -26.28 -2.78 -1.54
N LEU A 515 -25.44 -2.89 -2.57
CA LEU A 515 -24.09 -2.36 -2.59
C LEU A 515 -24.11 -0.87 -2.92
N SER A 516 -23.32 -0.09 -2.21
CA SER A 516 -23.08 1.33 -2.51
C SER A 516 -21.57 1.61 -2.48
N HIS A 517 -21.17 2.69 -3.13
CA HIS A 517 -19.81 3.20 -3.20
C HIS A 517 -19.75 4.63 -2.65
N ALA A 518 -18.56 5.10 -2.31
CA ALA A 518 -18.30 6.49 -1.95
C ALA A 518 -18.93 7.43 -3.00
N GLY A 519 -19.72 8.41 -2.55
CA GLY A 519 -20.41 9.34 -3.42
C GLY A 519 -21.68 8.81 -4.13
N THR A 520 -22.12 7.57 -3.85
CA THR A 520 -23.41 7.07 -4.33
C THR A 520 -24.54 7.71 -3.52
N SER A 521 -25.26 8.67 -4.12
CA SER A 521 -26.40 9.32 -3.44
C SER A 521 -27.43 8.31 -2.98
N GLY A 522 -27.75 8.33 -1.68
CA GLY A 522 -28.71 7.41 -1.04
C GLY A 522 -28.12 6.07 -0.60
N GLY A 523 -26.81 5.83 -0.78
CA GLY A 523 -26.10 4.67 -0.22
C GLY A 523 -25.70 4.93 1.23
N ASP A 524 -25.98 3.96 2.13
CA ASP A 524 -25.64 4.07 3.55
C ASP A 524 -24.26 3.48 3.88
N TYR A 525 -23.65 2.75 2.95
CA TYR A 525 -22.41 2.00 3.16
C TYR A 525 -21.35 2.42 2.15
N THR A 526 -20.10 2.39 2.57
CA THR A 526 -18.93 2.68 1.75
C THR A 526 -18.42 1.38 1.15
N GLU A 527 -18.45 1.27 -0.19
CA GLU A 527 -17.92 0.09 -0.89
C GLU A 527 -18.38 -1.24 -0.28
N GLY A 528 -19.68 -1.31 0.01
CA GLY A 528 -20.21 -2.47 0.69
C GLY A 528 -21.72 -2.44 0.89
N ASN A 529 -22.21 -3.39 1.67
CA ASN A 529 -23.61 -3.53 2.06
C ASN A 529 -23.76 -3.79 3.57
N ALA A 530 -25.01 -3.88 4.02
CA ALA A 530 -25.32 -4.08 5.44
C ALA A 530 -24.72 -5.38 6.03
N LEU A 531 -24.62 -6.44 5.21
CA LEU A 531 -24.09 -7.74 5.66
C LEU A 531 -22.57 -7.68 5.88
N GLN A 532 -21.86 -6.81 5.12
CA GLN A 532 -20.42 -6.62 5.24
C GLN A 532 -20.08 -5.66 6.39
N TYR A 533 -20.85 -4.58 6.55
CA TYR A 533 -20.57 -3.55 7.57
C TYR A 533 -21.03 -3.90 8.98
N VAL A 534 -21.90 -4.88 9.19
CA VAL A 534 -22.36 -5.25 10.53
C VAL A 534 -21.22 -5.70 11.47
N TRP A 535 -20.05 -6.05 10.93
CA TRP A 535 -18.88 -6.50 11.68
C TRP A 535 -17.92 -5.37 12.06
N HIS A 536 -18.23 -4.14 11.68
CA HIS A 536 -17.32 -3.00 11.87
C HIS A 536 -17.53 -2.33 13.24
N VAL A 537 -17.29 -3.09 14.33
CA VAL A 537 -17.18 -2.62 15.72
C VAL A 537 -15.87 -3.17 16.27
N LEU A 538 -14.74 -2.65 15.75
CA LEU A 538 -13.40 -3.14 16.03
C LEU A 538 -13.00 -2.95 17.50
N GLN A 539 -13.52 -1.87 18.11
CA GLN A 539 -13.22 -1.48 19.48
C GLN A 539 -13.87 -2.40 20.52
N ASP A 540 -14.98 -3.06 20.21
CA ASP A 540 -15.76 -3.82 21.19
C ASP A 540 -16.55 -4.98 20.53
N PRO A 541 -15.85 -6.01 20.02
CA PRO A 541 -16.52 -7.18 19.44
C PRO A 541 -17.42 -7.94 20.45
N GLU A 542 -17.10 -7.89 21.74
CA GLU A 542 -17.92 -8.55 22.78
C GLU A 542 -19.28 -7.87 22.91
N SER A 543 -19.32 -6.55 22.97
CA SER A 543 -20.59 -5.81 22.95
C SER A 543 -21.38 -6.01 21.65
N LEU A 544 -20.71 -6.18 20.52
CA LEU A 544 -21.41 -6.53 19.27
C LEU A 544 -22.05 -7.92 19.37
N MET A 545 -21.36 -8.90 19.96
CA MET A 545 -21.92 -10.25 20.21
C MET A 545 -23.16 -10.17 21.12
N GLU A 546 -23.09 -9.39 22.20
CA GLU A 546 -24.23 -9.18 23.10
C GLU A 546 -25.40 -8.48 22.39
N LEU A 547 -25.12 -7.45 21.60
CA LEU A 547 -26.12 -6.70 20.83
C LEU A 547 -26.86 -7.58 19.83
N MET A 548 -26.16 -8.54 19.20
CA MET A 548 -26.75 -9.54 18.32
C MET A 548 -27.54 -10.64 19.00
N GLY A 549 -27.48 -10.77 20.33
CA GLY A 549 -28.20 -11.77 21.11
C GLY A 549 -27.33 -12.94 21.60
N GLY A 550 -26.01 -12.77 21.62
CA GLY A 550 -25.03 -13.74 22.15
C GLY A 550 -24.21 -14.46 21.12
N LYS A 551 -23.20 -15.19 21.59
CA LYS A 551 -22.17 -15.83 20.77
C LYS A 551 -22.73 -16.79 19.71
N ASP A 552 -23.73 -17.58 20.01
CA ASP A 552 -24.29 -18.58 19.09
C ASP A 552 -24.97 -17.90 17.89
N ILE A 553 -25.70 -16.79 18.13
CA ILE A 553 -26.35 -16.02 17.08
C ILE A 553 -25.28 -15.30 16.24
N PHE A 554 -24.26 -14.73 16.89
CA PHE A 554 -23.14 -14.10 16.21
C PHE A 554 -22.42 -15.08 15.27
N ILE A 555 -22.09 -16.28 15.72
CA ILE A 555 -21.47 -17.34 14.91
C ILE A 555 -22.38 -17.71 13.73
N SER A 556 -23.68 -17.94 13.98
CA SER A 556 -24.65 -18.28 12.93
C SER A 556 -24.74 -17.19 11.85
N ARG A 557 -24.62 -15.92 12.23
CA ARG A 557 -24.59 -14.79 11.27
C ARG A 557 -23.29 -14.72 10.49
N LEU A 558 -22.14 -15.01 11.13
CA LEU A 558 -20.87 -15.14 10.44
C LEU A 558 -20.92 -16.29 9.41
N ASP A 559 -21.45 -17.47 9.80
CA ASP A 559 -21.62 -18.57 8.86
C ASP A 559 -22.50 -18.15 7.68
N SER A 560 -23.62 -17.44 7.96
CA SER A 560 -24.50 -16.92 6.90
C SER A 560 -23.81 -15.94 5.97
N LEU A 561 -22.86 -15.12 6.44
CA LEU A 561 -22.10 -14.21 5.59
C LEU A 561 -21.28 -15.01 4.54
N PHE A 562 -20.59 -16.06 4.97
CA PHE A 562 -19.74 -16.88 4.10
C PHE A 562 -20.53 -17.85 3.20
N GLU A 563 -21.75 -18.19 3.57
CA GLU A 563 -22.60 -19.14 2.84
C GLU A 563 -23.62 -18.45 1.91
N ASN A 564 -23.88 -17.16 2.08
CA ASN A 564 -24.89 -16.44 1.31
C ASN A 564 -24.39 -16.06 -0.08
N ASN A 565 -24.75 -16.87 -1.08
CA ASN A 565 -24.40 -16.67 -2.49
C ASN A 565 -25.45 -15.86 -3.28
N GLN A 566 -26.32 -15.09 -2.63
CA GLN A 566 -27.25 -14.22 -3.33
C GLN A 566 -26.51 -13.10 -4.04
N THR A 567 -26.93 -12.80 -5.27
CA THR A 567 -26.34 -11.69 -6.04
C THR A 567 -26.71 -10.36 -5.37
N ALA A 568 -25.71 -9.54 -5.10
CA ALA A 568 -25.89 -8.20 -4.59
C ALA A 568 -26.59 -7.31 -5.62
N GLU A 569 -27.46 -6.40 -5.14
CA GLU A 569 -28.01 -5.36 -5.97
C GLU A 569 -27.02 -4.19 -6.04
N VAL A 570 -26.48 -3.94 -7.23
CA VAL A 570 -25.43 -2.95 -7.44
C VAL A 570 -26.06 -1.62 -7.86
N THR A 571 -25.80 -0.57 -7.11
CA THR A 571 -26.13 0.81 -7.45
C THR A 571 -24.85 1.62 -7.64
N GLY A 572 -24.52 1.92 -8.89
CA GLY A 572 -23.27 2.62 -9.22
C GLY A 572 -22.07 1.68 -9.47
N PHE A 573 -20.87 2.26 -9.49
CA PHE A 573 -19.61 1.50 -9.61
C PHE A 573 -19.20 0.94 -8.25
N VAL A 574 -18.93 -0.34 -8.17
CA VAL A 574 -18.46 -1.06 -6.96
C VAL A 574 -17.37 -2.06 -7.34
N GLY A 575 -16.42 -1.61 -8.17
CA GLY A 575 -15.32 -2.42 -8.68
C GLY A 575 -14.41 -2.99 -7.57
N ASP A 576 -14.41 -2.36 -6.40
CA ASP A 576 -13.57 -2.72 -5.27
C ASP A 576 -14.12 -3.91 -4.47
N VAL A 577 -15.43 -4.20 -4.55
CA VAL A 577 -16.07 -5.33 -3.84
C VAL A 577 -15.84 -6.64 -4.60
N THR A 578 -14.68 -7.23 -4.41
CA THR A 578 -14.17 -8.42 -5.13
C THR A 578 -13.73 -9.52 -4.15
N GLY A 579 -13.24 -10.65 -4.65
CA GLY A 579 -12.75 -11.74 -3.81
C GLY A 579 -13.84 -12.34 -2.92
N LEU A 580 -15.00 -12.64 -3.51
CA LEU A 580 -16.19 -13.06 -2.75
C LEU A 580 -16.11 -14.52 -2.29
N ILE A 581 -16.42 -14.74 -1.00
CA ILE A 581 -16.81 -16.01 -0.42
C ILE A 581 -18.17 -15.77 0.26
N GLY A 582 -19.26 -16.15 -0.40
CA GLY A 582 -20.60 -15.69 -0.03
C GLY A 582 -20.72 -14.16 -0.18
N GLN A 583 -21.04 -13.46 0.90
CA GLN A 583 -21.05 -11.99 0.97
C GLN A 583 -19.75 -11.41 1.59
N TYR A 584 -18.84 -12.24 2.07
CA TYR A 584 -17.51 -11.81 2.49
C TYR A 584 -16.72 -11.38 1.25
N ALA A 585 -16.21 -10.14 1.23
CA ALA A 585 -15.47 -9.56 0.12
C ALA A 585 -14.01 -9.34 0.54
N HIS A 586 -13.12 -10.31 0.26
CA HIS A 586 -11.73 -10.21 0.69
C HIS A 586 -10.97 -9.09 -0.01
N GLY A 587 -11.34 -8.77 -1.24
CA GLY A 587 -10.72 -7.70 -2.03
C GLY A 587 -11.10 -6.29 -1.57
N ASN A 588 -11.79 -6.14 -0.41
CA ASN A 588 -12.09 -4.83 0.17
C ASN A 588 -11.91 -4.83 1.69
N GLU A 589 -11.34 -3.78 2.25
CA GLU A 589 -10.79 -3.67 3.59
C GLU A 589 -11.79 -3.85 4.74
N PRO A 590 -13.07 -3.42 4.66
CA PRO A 590 -14.04 -3.68 5.73
C PRO A 590 -14.21 -5.16 6.09
N SER A 591 -13.79 -6.08 5.22
CA SER A 591 -13.86 -7.53 5.44
C SER A 591 -12.64 -8.12 6.15
N HIS A 592 -11.50 -7.45 6.19
CA HIS A 592 -10.20 -8.03 6.54
C HIS A 592 -10.13 -8.62 7.96
N GLN A 593 -10.81 -8.03 8.96
CA GLN A 593 -10.84 -8.55 10.32
C GLN A 593 -11.84 -9.69 10.52
N VAL A 594 -12.81 -9.87 9.61
CA VAL A 594 -14.02 -10.68 9.85
C VAL A 594 -13.71 -12.15 10.12
N ALA A 595 -12.75 -12.74 9.38
CA ALA A 595 -12.33 -14.13 9.59
C ALA A 595 -11.86 -14.42 11.03
N TYR A 596 -11.26 -13.44 11.69
CA TYR A 596 -10.71 -13.56 13.05
C TYR A 596 -11.74 -13.37 14.15
N LEU A 597 -12.93 -12.84 13.81
CA LEU A 597 -14.05 -12.75 14.76
C LEU A 597 -14.54 -14.12 15.22
N TYR A 598 -14.38 -15.17 14.41
CA TYR A 598 -14.66 -16.54 14.83
C TYR A 598 -13.78 -16.97 16.02
N THR A 599 -12.48 -16.66 16.01
CA THR A 599 -11.59 -16.95 17.16
C THR A 599 -12.07 -16.25 18.42
N LEU A 600 -12.46 -14.97 18.33
CA LEU A 600 -13.00 -14.22 19.47
C LEU A 600 -14.34 -14.78 19.95
N ALA A 601 -15.14 -15.33 19.07
CA ALA A 601 -16.40 -16.01 19.41
C ALA A 601 -16.19 -17.44 19.93
N GLY A 602 -14.95 -17.98 19.95
CA GLY A 602 -14.63 -19.32 20.44
C GLY A 602 -14.66 -20.42 19.36
N ARG A 603 -14.59 -20.06 18.08
CA ARG A 603 -14.54 -20.96 16.92
C ARG A 603 -13.26 -20.77 16.09
N PRO A 604 -12.05 -21.00 16.68
CA PRO A 604 -10.79 -20.87 15.95
C PRO A 604 -10.68 -21.85 14.77
N ASP A 605 -11.41 -22.96 14.79
CA ASP A 605 -11.54 -23.90 13.68
C ASP A 605 -12.12 -23.21 12.42
N ARG A 606 -13.14 -22.35 12.57
CA ARG A 606 -13.72 -21.59 11.46
C ARG A 606 -12.77 -20.50 10.94
N THR A 607 -12.03 -19.83 11.84
CA THR A 607 -10.97 -18.93 11.42
C THR A 607 -9.94 -19.65 10.53
N ALA A 608 -9.50 -20.85 10.94
CA ALA A 608 -8.54 -21.66 10.18
C ALA A 608 -9.07 -22.04 8.79
N GLU A 609 -10.36 -22.43 8.69
CA GLU A 609 -11.01 -22.77 7.42
C GLU A 609 -11.06 -21.57 6.47
N VAL A 610 -11.55 -20.43 6.95
CA VAL A 610 -11.71 -19.23 6.13
C VAL A 610 -10.34 -18.68 5.69
N VAL A 611 -9.37 -18.58 6.60
CA VAL A 611 -8.02 -18.10 6.27
C VAL A 611 -7.38 -18.99 5.21
N ARG A 612 -7.48 -20.32 5.35
CA ARG A 612 -6.97 -21.25 4.33
C ARG A 612 -7.66 -21.05 2.98
N GLU A 613 -8.98 -20.92 2.97
CA GLU A 613 -9.76 -20.71 1.74
C GLU A 613 -9.36 -19.39 1.02
N VAL A 614 -9.11 -18.32 1.80
CA VAL A 614 -8.64 -17.05 1.26
C VAL A 614 -7.25 -17.20 0.62
N PHE A 615 -6.31 -17.90 1.30
CA PHE A 615 -4.98 -18.14 0.74
C PHE A 615 -5.04 -18.94 -0.55
N ASP A 616 -5.80 -20.03 -0.57
CA ASP A 616 -5.91 -20.94 -1.70
C ASP A 616 -6.57 -20.28 -2.94
N LYS A 617 -7.45 -19.28 -2.71
CA LYS A 617 -8.21 -18.62 -3.79
C LYS A 617 -7.60 -17.30 -4.26
N PHE A 618 -7.00 -16.51 -3.37
CA PHE A 618 -6.81 -15.09 -3.58
C PHE A 618 -5.36 -14.61 -3.44
N TYR A 619 -4.41 -15.49 -3.07
CA TYR A 619 -2.98 -15.16 -3.01
C TYR A 619 -2.16 -16.18 -3.80
N LEU A 620 -2.04 -15.92 -5.11
CA LEU A 620 -1.45 -16.87 -6.05
C LEU A 620 -0.23 -16.25 -6.73
N ASN A 621 0.80 -17.07 -6.99
CA ASN A 621 2.00 -16.64 -7.71
C ASN A 621 1.75 -16.53 -9.22
N ARG A 622 0.93 -15.56 -9.61
CA ARG A 622 0.59 -15.24 -11.01
C ARG A 622 0.09 -13.79 -11.13
N PRO A 623 0.04 -13.20 -12.34
CA PRO A 623 -0.35 -11.80 -12.53
C PRO A 623 -1.74 -11.44 -12.00
N ASP A 624 -2.72 -12.34 -12.07
CA ASP A 624 -4.06 -12.19 -11.48
C ASP A 624 -4.15 -12.78 -10.05
N GLY A 625 -3.03 -12.85 -9.35
CA GLY A 625 -2.90 -13.52 -8.06
C GLY A 625 -3.40 -12.72 -6.85
N LEU A 626 -3.93 -11.51 -7.03
CA LEU A 626 -4.64 -10.71 -6.03
C LEU A 626 -6.08 -10.51 -6.48
N CYS A 627 -7.03 -10.66 -5.55
CA CYS A 627 -8.45 -10.61 -5.89
C CYS A 627 -9.07 -9.20 -5.85
N GLY A 628 -8.34 -8.21 -5.38
CA GLY A 628 -8.73 -6.80 -5.24
C GLY A 628 -7.52 -5.90 -5.23
N ASN A 629 -7.74 -4.60 -5.09
CA ASN A 629 -6.69 -3.62 -4.93
C ASN A 629 -5.73 -4.04 -3.80
N ASP A 630 -4.43 -3.92 -4.02
CA ASP A 630 -3.46 -4.15 -2.93
C ASP A 630 -3.48 -3.02 -1.88
N ASP A 631 -4.03 -1.88 -2.25
CA ASP A 631 -4.25 -0.66 -1.46
C ASP A 631 -3.05 -0.28 -0.60
N CYS A 632 -2.00 0.18 -1.32
CA CYS A 632 -0.75 0.61 -0.70
C CYS A 632 -0.13 -0.45 0.23
N GLY A 633 -0.30 -1.73 -0.10
CA GLY A 633 0.23 -2.84 0.68
C GLY A 633 -0.68 -3.38 1.77
N GLN A 634 -1.94 -2.91 1.90
CA GLN A 634 -2.83 -3.39 2.96
C GLN A 634 -3.24 -4.85 2.76
N MET A 635 -3.60 -5.27 1.53
CA MET A 635 -3.91 -6.66 1.24
C MET A 635 -2.67 -7.56 1.46
N SER A 636 -1.50 -7.07 1.07
CA SER A 636 -0.21 -7.73 1.31
C SER A 636 0.11 -7.84 2.80
N ALA A 637 -0.17 -6.82 3.62
CA ALA A 637 0.00 -6.86 5.08
C ALA A 637 -0.95 -7.87 5.76
N TRP A 638 -2.20 -7.98 5.25
CA TRP A 638 -3.13 -9.02 5.70
C TRP A 638 -2.54 -10.41 5.48
N TYR A 639 -1.97 -10.65 4.27
CA TYR A 639 -1.29 -11.91 3.95
C TYR A 639 -0.14 -12.18 4.93
N LEU A 640 0.74 -11.21 5.18
CA LEU A 640 1.91 -11.38 6.05
C LEU A 640 1.52 -11.78 7.48
N PHE A 641 0.57 -11.07 8.09
CA PHE A 641 0.09 -11.42 9.43
C PHE A 641 -0.61 -12.77 9.44
N SER A 642 -1.48 -13.04 8.48
CA SER A 642 -2.23 -14.29 8.41
C SER A 642 -1.33 -15.49 8.11
N ALA A 643 -0.28 -15.32 7.30
CA ALA A 643 0.74 -16.35 7.07
C ALA A 643 1.47 -16.74 8.36
N MET A 644 1.67 -15.78 9.28
CA MET A 644 2.23 -16.00 10.62
C MET A 644 1.20 -16.53 11.63
N GLY A 645 -0.08 -16.57 11.29
CA GLY A 645 -1.15 -17.12 12.14
C GLY A 645 -1.66 -16.18 13.23
N PHE A 646 -1.62 -14.86 13.02
CA PHE A 646 -2.27 -13.87 13.89
C PHE A 646 -2.60 -12.60 13.12
N TYR A 647 -3.55 -11.78 13.62
CA TYR A 647 -4.01 -10.57 12.94
C TYR A 647 -4.44 -9.47 13.94
N PRO A 648 -4.15 -8.17 13.69
CA PRO A 648 -4.56 -7.07 14.53
C PRO A 648 -6.02 -6.66 14.27
N VAL A 649 -6.99 -7.37 14.82
CA VAL A 649 -8.44 -7.05 14.68
C VAL A 649 -8.75 -5.63 15.16
N ASN A 650 -8.14 -5.23 16.26
CA ASN A 650 -8.13 -3.85 16.76
C ASN A 650 -6.68 -3.36 16.82
N PRO A 651 -6.20 -2.64 15.80
CA PRO A 651 -4.79 -2.23 15.70
C PRO A 651 -4.27 -1.44 16.89
N VAL A 652 -5.11 -0.60 17.53
CA VAL A 652 -4.72 0.24 18.65
C VAL A 652 -4.65 -0.52 19.97
N SER A 653 -5.37 -1.63 20.12
CA SER A 653 -5.37 -2.44 21.35
C SER A 653 -4.00 -3.01 21.72
N GLY A 654 -3.14 -3.25 20.72
CA GLY A 654 -1.86 -3.94 20.87
C GLY A 654 -1.98 -5.45 21.07
N GLU A 655 -3.14 -6.00 20.81
CA GLU A 655 -3.38 -7.44 20.81
C GLU A 655 -3.57 -7.95 19.38
N TYR A 656 -2.94 -9.06 19.07
CA TYR A 656 -3.13 -9.79 17.80
C TYR A 656 -3.95 -11.04 18.10
N VAL A 657 -5.06 -11.20 17.39
CA VAL A 657 -5.92 -12.38 17.50
C VAL A 657 -5.27 -13.56 16.79
N LEU A 658 -5.17 -14.70 17.46
CA LEU A 658 -4.57 -15.90 16.89
C LEU A 658 -5.50 -16.53 15.84
N GLY A 659 -4.90 -16.92 14.72
CA GLY A 659 -5.51 -17.69 13.64
C GLY A 659 -4.75 -19.00 13.41
N ALA A 660 -4.60 -19.41 12.16
CA ALA A 660 -3.84 -20.59 11.76
C ALA A 660 -2.75 -20.19 10.76
N PRO A 661 -1.46 -20.44 11.07
CA PRO A 661 -0.36 -20.11 10.18
C PRO A 661 -0.46 -20.87 8.85
N GLN A 662 0.05 -20.27 7.78
CA GLN A 662 -0.02 -20.82 6.42
C GLN A 662 1.37 -21.19 5.86
N VAL A 663 2.43 -20.91 6.60
CA VAL A 663 3.81 -21.31 6.28
C VAL A 663 4.45 -22.04 7.46
N PRO A 664 5.41 -22.95 7.22
CA PRO A 664 6.00 -23.77 8.28
C PRO A 664 6.73 -22.96 9.36
N GLN A 665 7.47 -21.92 8.97
CA GLN A 665 8.20 -21.08 9.91
C GLN A 665 8.45 -19.68 9.35
N VAL A 666 8.31 -18.68 10.23
CA VAL A 666 8.73 -17.30 9.97
C VAL A 666 9.58 -16.81 11.15
N THR A 667 10.71 -16.18 10.87
CA THR A 667 11.54 -15.53 11.89
C THR A 667 11.64 -14.03 11.58
N LEU A 668 11.17 -13.20 12.50
CA LEU A 668 11.29 -11.75 12.48
C LEU A 668 12.58 -11.34 13.20
N SER A 669 13.45 -10.59 12.52
CA SER A 669 14.58 -9.89 13.13
C SER A 669 14.07 -8.53 13.60
N LEU A 670 13.71 -8.43 14.88
CA LEU A 670 13.09 -7.26 15.46
C LEU A 670 14.04 -6.07 15.55
N PRO A 671 13.56 -4.82 15.49
CA PRO A 671 14.37 -3.60 15.55
C PRO A 671 15.25 -3.51 16.81
N ASN A 672 14.81 -4.09 17.92
CA ASN A 672 15.58 -4.14 19.17
C ASN A 672 16.68 -5.23 19.21
N GLY A 673 17.00 -5.86 18.07
CA GLY A 673 18.02 -6.89 17.89
C GLY A 673 17.62 -8.29 18.34
N LYS A 674 16.39 -8.49 18.83
CA LYS A 674 15.88 -9.80 19.20
C LYS A 674 15.27 -10.51 17.99
N LYS A 675 15.01 -11.81 18.13
CA LYS A 675 14.30 -12.61 17.15
C LYS A 675 13.00 -13.12 17.72
N PHE A 676 11.93 -13.05 16.93
CA PHE A 676 10.66 -13.69 17.20
C PHE A 676 10.39 -14.72 16.11
N THR A 677 10.25 -15.99 16.49
CA THR A 677 10.06 -17.08 15.54
C THR A 677 8.68 -17.70 15.71
N VAL A 678 7.91 -17.75 14.65
CA VAL A 678 6.64 -18.47 14.56
C VAL A 678 6.91 -19.82 13.91
N VAL A 679 6.40 -20.90 14.47
CA VAL A 679 6.56 -22.26 13.96
C VAL A 679 5.20 -22.94 13.91
N ALA A 680 4.85 -23.52 12.77
CA ALA A 680 3.66 -24.35 12.56
C ALA A 680 4.08 -25.82 12.50
N GLU A 681 4.13 -26.48 13.67
CA GLU A 681 4.49 -27.92 13.73
C GLU A 681 3.39 -28.76 13.10
N ASN A 682 3.77 -29.70 12.24
CA ASN A 682 2.89 -30.60 11.47
C ASN A 682 1.96 -29.90 10.45
N LEU A 683 2.24 -28.67 10.04
CA LEU A 683 1.45 -27.98 8.99
C LEU A 683 1.45 -28.82 7.70
N SER A 684 0.27 -29.03 7.13
CA SER A 684 0.05 -29.68 5.84
C SER A 684 -1.31 -29.26 5.27
N ASP A 685 -1.67 -29.76 4.08
CA ASP A 685 -2.99 -29.51 3.49
C ASP A 685 -4.13 -30.05 4.38
N ASP A 686 -3.92 -31.21 5.02
CA ASP A 686 -4.90 -31.81 5.94
C ASP A 686 -4.84 -31.15 7.32
N ASN A 687 -3.65 -30.86 7.84
CA ASN A 687 -3.42 -30.29 9.17
C ASN A 687 -3.52 -28.77 9.14
N LYS A 688 -4.71 -28.23 8.99
CA LYS A 688 -4.98 -26.79 8.92
C LYS A 688 -5.52 -26.17 10.20
N TYR A 689 -5.96 -26.99 11.16
CA TYR A 689 -6.49 -26.53 12.45
C TYR A 689 -5.38 -26.40 13.49
N VAL A 690 -5.61 -25.58 14.49
CA VAL A 690 -4.68 -25.35 15.62
C VAL A 690 -5.17 -26.10 16.85
N ARG A 691 -4.46 -27.13 17.29
CA ARG A 691 -4.71 -27.83 18.55
C ARG A 691 -4.29 -26.99 19.75
N SER A 692 -3.15 -26.33 19.66
CA SER A 692 -2.62 -25.46 20.71
C SER A 692 -1.65 -24.42 20.15
N ALA A 693 -1.57 -23.28 20.82
CA ALA A 693 -0.53 -22.26 20.60
C ALA A 693 0.22 -22.03 21.90
N THR A 694 1.56 -22.03 21.83
CA THR A 694 2.43 -21.75 22.97
C THR A 694 3.50 -20.73 22.64
N LEU A 695 3.80 -19.82 23.56
CA LEU A 695 4.96 -18.92 23.48
C LEU A 695 5.99 -19.35 24.52
N ASP A 696 7.17 -19.76 24.06
CA ASP A 696 8.25 -20.31 24.90
C ASP A 696 7.75 -21.43 25.86
N GLY A 697 6.87 -22.31 25.35
CA GLY A 697 6.27 -23.40 26.08
C GLY A 697 5.09 -23.02 26.99
N VAL A 698 4.73 -21.72 27.09
CA VAL A 698 3.56 -21.28 27.87
C VAL A 698 2.36 -21.18 26.95
N LYS A 699 1.28 -21.89 27.27
CA LYS A 699 0.03 -21.92 26.48
C LYS A 699 -0.59 -20.50 26.41
N LEU A 700 -0.96 -20.10 25.20
CA LEU A 700 -1.70 -18.86 24.95
C LEU A 700 -3.21 -19.07 24.99
N GLY A 701 -3.97 -17.98 25.16
CA GLY A 701 -5.39 -17.89 24.90
C GLY A 701 -5.69 -17.66 23.43
N THR A 702 -6.54 -16.68 23.15
CA THR A 702 -6.96 -16.29 21.79
C THR A 702 -6.11 -15.17 21.20
N THR A 703 -5.21 -14.55 21.99
CA THR A 703 -4.41 -13.41 21.55
C THR A 703 -2.95 -13.51 21.98
N ILE A 704 -2.11 -12.70 21.32
CA ILE A 704 -0.73 -12.39 21.73
C ILE A 704 -0.53 -10.87 21.67
N SER A 705 0.09 -10.28 22.72
CA SER A 705 0.33 -8.85 22.72
C SER A 705 1.58 -8.43 21.96
N HIS A 706 1.57 -7.22 21.42
CA HIS A 706 2.69 -6.56 20.75
C HIS A 706 3.96 -6.61 21.62
N ASP A 707 3.84 -6.24 22.92
CA ASP A 707 4.96 -6.25 23.85
C ASP A 707 5.58 -7.64 24.07
N ARG A 708 4.79 -8.70 23.96
CA ARG A 708 5.30 -10.06 24.05
C ARG A 708 6.09 -10.45 22.80
N ILE A 709 5.65 -10.03 21.62
CA ILE A 709 6.38 -10.22 20.37
C ILE A 709 7.72 -9.49 20.44
N LEU A 710 7.72 -8.21 20.88
CA LEU A 710 8.96 -7.42 21.00
C LEU A 710 9.98 -7.98 22.03
N LYS A 711 9.55 -8.84 22.95
CA LYS A 711 10.49 -9.56 23.85
C LYS A 711 11.28 -10.64 23.12
N GLY A 712 10.90 -10.98 21.90
CA GLY A 712 11.41 -12.13 21.15
C GLY A 712 10.83 -13.42 21.70
N GLY A 713 11.35 -14.56 21.21
CA GLY A 713 10.93 -15.89 21.65
C GLY A 713 10.37 -16.75 20.52
N ARG A 714 9.75 -17.87 20.89
CA ARG A 714 9.25 -18.85 19.92
C ARG A 714 7.76 -19.12 20.16
N LEU A 715 6.95 -18.66 19.21
CA LEU A 715 5.51 -18.97 19.10
C LEU A 715 5.36 -20.27 18.31
N VAL A 716 4.79 -21.31 18.93
CA VAL A 716 4.58 -22.62 18.31
C VAL A 716 3.10 -22.91 18.22
N PHE A 717 2.63 -23.18 17.01
CA PHE A 717 1.32 -23.72 16.73
C PHE A 717 1.44 -25.22 16.46
N GLU A 718 0.74 -26.03 17.24
CA GLU A 718 0.58 -27.48 17.00
C GLU A 718 -0.59 -27.67 16.04
N MET A 719 -0.27 -27.96 14.76
CA MET A 719 -1.28 -28.15 13.73
C MET A 719 -1.88 -29.54 13.73
N THR A 720 -3.15 -29.67 13.33
CA THR A 720 -3.91 -30.92 13.34
C THR A 720 -4.96 -30.94 12.24
N SER A 721 -5.38 -32.13 11.82
CA SER A 721 -6.54 -32.35 10.94
C SER A 721 -7.87 -32.42 11.71
N GLU A 722 -7.84 -32.50 13.05
CA GLU A 722 -9.01 -32.55 13.90
C GLU A 722 -9.50 -31.16 14.30
N LYS A 723 -10.84 -30.92 14.17
CA LYS A 723 -11.49 -29.66 14.57
C LYS A 723 -11.55 -29.51 16.07
#